data_3c1fb1f809e508bb9a74209c63ab8cb5
#
_entry.id   3c1fb1f809e508bb9a74209c63ab8cb5
#
_cell.length_a   1.000
_cell.length_b   1.000
_cell.length_c   1.000
_cell.angle_alpha   90.00
_cell.angle_beta   90.00
_cell.angle_gamma   90.00
#
_symmetry.space_group_name_H-M   'P 1'
#
loop_
_entity.id
_entity.type
_entity.pdbx_description
1 polymer ?
#
loop_
_entity_poly.entity_id
_entity_poly.type
_entity_poly.pdbx_seq_one_letter_code
_entity_poly.pdbx_strand_id
1 'polypeptide(L)'
;MNNRFLFLSISAIMLLTGNVCSAQVTGTIVNKEKQPVGDAFVTLTCKGKPAKSISTSNKKGIFSVETKMLEGQDCILEIKHAAYAPYLLSLQKIPKAIELDTIRLEENVLEEVTVKADRFINKVDRKLLFPSQDDIKRSNSGYDLIDKVNLPSIYVDMANKKVEKRGSGSVPIFINEKRASQADVVALRPDEVVRIEYIDNPGVEFGLETHAAVINIVVKPRMNGMSIGFNLNDAVTTMNGKNYIYAQYNHRLSKWGIYYQNDFSKLSRRHIDQTDTYTLADGNLHEIRREGINTKLAYANHDFGITYDLTKKGQYSFITQVSSHFYNSPNRGHRQRIFETGKPTYYALTEPTEHYFSPIIDLFFRRYFKKNRTLTFNLVGTMYDTKYGYSFKTFDNEDFDLPTSQYGYDTDGKRYSLIGDIKYSQPLGKSNWTSGISHLQGYTKNKYTGTSDIINEMHNSSTYLYSQISGRFSQLRYMLGIGGSYQYYSQGTESYYYFLLRPSLSLSYPILGKGNIRYVFNISPNAPSLANLSNNRQQSNEYEYHVGNPNLKSYSRYTQTLTLSYEHKYFYIENTTGYMYSQKPILEEITRNGKTNGKTWFDFGYEQQKSAADFWNYTNVQFYVIPNVLTLDGGFSYLLSRYVGNNYTHNFHRLWGYVGTKLFLGKWNFRASWSAKERNFNGESENTTGQNIEAQVNYKLTQDLSIGLYGSHLFLKNGSTFGEATHSQFVKKDLTVYIPEWGNMISLNLTWNLSRGRKYQSEQKGVWNRDNETGIFRGK
;
A
#
# COMPACT_ATOMS: atom_id res chain seq x y z
N MET A 1 -49.04 -48.73 4.24
CA MET A 1 -48.75 -49.90 3.41
C MET A 1 -47.79 -49.46 2.31
N ASN A 2 -46.64 -50.08 2.41
CA ASN A 2 -45.63 -50.37 1.39
C ASN A 2 -44.77 -49.28 0.77
N ASN A 3 -43.68 -49.03 1.50
CA ASN A 3 -42.40 -48.55 0.96
C ASN A 3 -41.30 -49.60 1.26
N ARG A 4 -41.43 -50.82 0.71
CA ARG A 4 -40.45 -51.91 0.88
C ARG A 4 -40.02 -52.59 -0.44
N PHE A 5 -40.26 -52.02 -1.60
CA PHE A 5 -39.91 -52.62 -2.90
C PHE A 5 -38.89 -51.85 -3.73
N LEU A 6 -38.25 -50.79 -3.19
CA LEU A 6 -37.28 -50.02 -3.97
C LEU A 6 -35.80 -50.23 -3.49
N PHE A 7 -35.55 -51.16 -2.55
CA PHE A 7 -34.19 -51.40 -2.05
C PHE A 7 -33.55 -52.71 -2.48
N LEU A 8 -34.28 -53.56 -3.25
CA LEU A 8 -33.77 -54.86 -3.71
C LEU A 8 -33.31 -54.92 -5.17
N SER A 9 -33.48 -53.84 -5.94
CA SER A 9 -33.01 -53.77 -7.34
C SER A 9 -31.68 -53.04 -7.56
N ILE A 10 -31.07 -52.46 -6.50
CA ILE A 10 -29.74 -51.80 -6.60
C ILE A 10 -28.59 -52.66 -6.11
N SER A 11 -28.87 -53.76 -5.38
CA SER A 11 -27.84 -54.68 -4.87
C SER A 11 -27.40 -55.78 -5.85
N ALA A 12 -28.09 -55.92 -7.00
CA ALA A 12 -27.76 -56.96 -8.01
C ALA A 12 -26.91 -56.47 -9.19
N ILE A 13 -26.63 -55.14 -9.25
CA ILE A 13 -25.78 -54.56 -10.33
C ILE A 13 -24.32 -54.32 -9.86
N MET A 14 -23.99 -54.53 -8.58
CA MET A 14 -22.65 -54.39 -8.06
C MET A 14 -21.76 -55.68 -8.03
N LEU A 15 -22.21 -56.78 -8.62
CA LEU A 15 -21.47 -58.05 -8.63
C LEU A 15 -21.04 -58.56 -10.03
N LEU A 16 -21.04 -57.65 -11.04
CA LEU A 16 -20.55 -58.00 -12.39
C LEU A 16 -19.59 -56.92 -12.99
N THR A 17 -18.79 -56.25 -12.16
CA THR A 17 -17.59 -55.59 -12.63
C THR A 17 -16.41 -56.57 -12.44
N GLY A 18 -16.24 -57.43 -13.42
CA GLY A 18 -15.01 -58.21 -13.53
C GLY A 18 -13.81 -57.27 -13.52
N ASN A 19 -12.75 -57.68 -12.81
CA ASN A 19 -11.43 -57.06 -12.86
C ASN A 19 -10.98 -56.89 -14.30
N VAL A 20 -11.23 -55.71 -14.87
CA VAL A 20 -10.55 -55.25 -16.06
C VAL A 20 -9.13 -54.95 -15.62
N CYS A 21 -8.21 -55.88 -15.86
CA CYS A 21 -6.78 -55.67 -15.68
C CYS A 21 -6.36 -54.49 -16.55
N SER A 22 -6.44 -53.27 -16.02
CA SER A 22 -6.07 -52.03 -16.72
C SER A 22 -4.55 -52.07 -16.88
N ALA A 23 -4.07 -51.91 -18.12
CA ALA A 23 -2.63 -51.77 -18.38
C ALA A 23 -2.11 -50.52 -17.70
N GLN A 24 -1.30 -50.65 -16.67
CA GLN A 24 -0.83 -49.53 -15.84
C GLN A 24 0.54 -49.75 -15.19
N VAL A 25 1.27 -48.65 -14.98
CA VAL A 25 2.44 -48.57 -14.11
C VAL A 25 2.01 -48.01 -12.77
N THR A 26 2.17 -48.76 -11.70
CA THR A 26 1.84 -48.35 -10.32
C THR A 26 3.07 -48.31 -9.44
N GLY A 27 3.04 -47.53 -8.38
CA GLY A 27 4.11 -47.47 -7.39
C GLY A 27 3.79 -46.52 -6.23
N THR A 28 4.64 -46.51 -5.21
CA THR A 28 4.49 -45.65 -4.05
C THR A 28 5.68 -44.70 -3.96
N ILE A 29 5.42 -43.42 -3.72
CA ILE A 29 6.43 -42.37 -3.59
C ILE A 29 6.55 -41.96 -2.11
N VAL A 30 7.76 -41.98 -1.59
CA VAL A 30 8.07 -41.57 -0.22
C VAL A 30 9.26 -40.59 -0.18
N ASN A 31 9.38 -39.85 0.91
CA ASN A 31 10.56 -39.02 1.21
C ASN A 31 11.66 -39.81 1.94
N LYS A 32 12.73 -39.12 2.32
CA LYS A 32 13.87 -39.72 3.07
C LYS A 32 13.45 -40.35 4.40
N GLU A 33 12.46 -39.80 5.07
CA GLU A 33 11.90 -40.27 6.34
C GLU A 33 10.82 -41.35 6.14
N LYS A 34 10.69 -41.93 4.94
CA LYS A 34 9.70 -42.96 4.56
C LYS A 34 8.25 -42.46 4.69
N GLN A 35 8.01 -41.14 4.71
CA GLN A 35 6.65 -40.56 4.69
C GLN A 35 6.12 -40.48 3.26
N PRO A 36 4.82 -40.75 3.02
CA PRO A 36 4.25 -40.72 1.68
C PRO A 36 4.25 -39.30 1.11
N VAL A 37 4.59 -39.17 -0.19
CA VAL A 37 4.59 -37.91 -0.93
C VAL A 37 3.37 -37.86 -1.84
N GLY A 38 2.39 -37.04 -1.49
CA GLY A 38 1.21 -36.77 -2.31
C GLY A 38 1.44 -35.64 -3.30
N ASP A 39 0.59 -35.55 -4.33
CA ASP A 39 0.59 -34.49 -5.35
C ASP A 39 1.88 -34.43 -6.21
N ALA A 40 2.67 -35.50 -6.24
CA ALA A 40 3.78 -35.63 -7.17
C ALA A 40 3.29 -35.93 -8.59
N PHE A 41 3.72 -35.15 -9.57
CA PHE A 41 3.42 -35.37 -10.99
C PHE A 41 4.25 -36.53 -11.53
N VAL A 42 3.58 -37.56 -12.02
CA VAL A 42 4.19 -38.73 -12.63
C VAL A 42 3.88 -38.71 -14.12
N THR A 43 4.93 -38.67 -14.93
CA THR A 43 4.83 -38.59 -16.39
C THR A 43 5.54 -39.78 -17.02
N LEU A 44 4.86 -40.52 -17.91
CA LEU A 44 5.44 -41.58 -18.72
C LEU A 44 5.58 -41.12 -20.14
N THR A 45 6.82 -41.13 -20.67
CA THR A 45 7.14 -40.71 -22.04
C THR A 45 7.92 -41.80 -22.75
N CYS A 46 7.45 -42.28 -23.92
CA CYS A 46 8.05 -43.36 -24.63
C CYS A 46 8.66 -42.90 -26.00
N LYS A 47 9.78 -43.55 -26.42
CA LYS A 47 10.47 -43.19 -27.67
C LYS A 47 9.58 -43.48 -28.87
N GLY A 48 9.42 -42.46 -29.79
CA GLY A 48 8.79 -42.60 -31.10
C GLY A 48 7.29 -42.29 -31.17
N LYS A 49 6.61 -41.87 -30.07
CA LYS A 49 5.22 -41.42 -30.06
C LYS A 49 5.02 -40.18 -29.23
N PRO A 50 4.14 -39.21 -29.63
CA PRO A 50 3.84 -38.04 -28.83
C PRO A 50 2.89 -38.34 -27.65
N ALA A 51 2.59 -39.60 -27.34
CA ALA A 51 1.69 -39.99 -26.26
C ALA A 51 2.40 -39.85 -24.90
N LYS A 52 1.95 -38.89 -24.12
CA LYS A 52 2.42 -38.60 -22.77
C LYS A 52 1.29 -38.94 -21.80
N SER A 53 1.48 -40.01 -21.01
CA SER A 53 0.56 -40.34 -19.92
C SER A 53 0.98 -39.61 -18.68
N ILE A 54 0.04 -38.93 -18.00
CA ILE A 54 0.28 -38.11 -16.82
C ILE A 54 -0.68 -38.55 -15.71
N SER A 55 -0.15 -38.71 -14.49
CA SER A 55 -0.89 -38.98 -13.27
C SER A 55 -0.34 -38.14 -12.11
N THR A 56 -1.02 -38.15 -10.97
CA THR A 56 -0.54 -37.58 -9.71
C THR A 56 -0.62 -38.59 -8.60
N SER A 57 0.36 -38.61 -7.68
CA SER A 57 0.27 -39.44 -6.50
C SER A 57 -0.82 -38.94 -5.54
N ASN A 58 -1.49 -39.86 -4.89
CA ASN A 58 -2.51 -39.56 -3.87
C ASN A 58 -1.85 -39.24 -2.51
N LYS A 59 -2.65 -38.92 -1.49
CA LYS A 59 -2.16 -38.61 -0.12
C LYS A 59 -1.38 -39.75 0.56
N LYS A 60 -1.48 -40.99 0.07
CA LYS A 60 -0.68 -42.13 0.53
C LYS A 60 0.57 -42.35 -0.31
N GLY A 61 0.88 -41.41 -1.21
CA GLY A 61 2.03 -41.52 -2.11
C GLY A 61 1.81 -42.46 -3.30
N ILE A 62 0.67 -43.11 -3.44
CA ILE A 62 0.40 -44.11 -4.48
C ILE A 62 0.05 -43.40 -5.77
N PHE A 63 0.68 -43.79 -6.87
CA PHE A 63 0.35 -43.34 -8.22
C PHE A 63 -0.01 -44.51 -9.14
N SER A 64 -0.75 -44.22 -10.20
CA SER A 64 -1.08 -45.15 -11.27
C SER A 64 -1.11 -44.38 -12.60
N VAL A 65 -0.32 -44.86 -13.58
CA VAL A 65 -0.21 -44.28 -14.92
C VAL A 65 -0.67 -45.32 -15.96
N GLU A 66 -1.64 -44.96 -16.79
CA GLU A 66 -2.14 -45.86 -17.82
C GLU A 66 -1.09 -46.10 -18.92
N THR A 67 -0.89 -47.38 -19.31
CA THR A 67 0.05 -47.82 -20.35
C THR A 67 -0.64 -48.29 -21.62
N LYS A 68 -1.95 -48.02 -21.82
CA LYS A 68 -2.68 -48.36 -23.00
C LYS A 68 -1.95 -47.85 -24.25
N MET A 69 -1.58 -48.73 -25.20
CA MET A 69 -0.80 -48.46 -26.42
C MET A 69 0.72 -48.23 -26.25
N LEU A 70 1.31 -48.49 -25.07
CA LEU A 70 2.73 -48.27 -24.78
C LEU A 70 3.47 -49.59 -24.51
N GLU A 71 2.77 -50.74 -24.59
CA GLU A 71 3.33 -52.08 -24.34
C GLU A 71 4.46 -52.40 -25.28
N GLY A 72 5.56 -52.96 -24.74
CA GLY A 72 6.74 -53.35 -25.49
C GLY A 72 7.68 -52.23 -25.91
N GLN A 73 7.41 -50.97 -25.47
CA GLN A 73 8.23 -49.80 -25.77
C GLN A 73 9.17 -49.42 -24.63
N ASP A 74 10.29 -48.78 -24.97
CA ASP A 74 11.19 -48.18 -23.98
C ASP A 74 10.64 -46.81 -23.61
N CYS A 75 10.40 -46.59 -22.29
CA CYS A 75 9.81 -45.39 -21.78
C CYS A 75 10.62 -44.83 -20.61
N ILE A 76 10.49 -43.55 -20.35
CA ILE A 76 11.03 -42.84 -19.20
C ILE A 76 9.88 -42.42 -18.30
N LEU A 77 9.90 -42.88 -17.05
CA LEU A 77 9.04 -42.41 -15.99
C LEU A 77 9.73 -41.24 -15.31
N GLU A 78 9.12 -40.09 -15.34
CA GLU A 78 9.59 -38.87 -14.68
C GLU A 78 8.63 -38.48 -13.56
N ILE A 79 9.17 -38.32 -12.33
CA ILE A 79 8.44 -37.90 -11.17
C ILE A 79 8.93 -36.50 -10.76
N LYS A 80 8.01 -35.54 -10.71
CA LYS A 80 8.27 -34.16 -10.31
C LYS A 80 7.41 -33.75 -9.13
N HIS A 81 8.02 -33.15 -8.12
CA HIS A 81 7.33 -32.56 -6.99
C HIS A 81 8.01 -31.24 -6.59
N ALA A 82 7.24 -30.26 -6.11
CA ALA A 82 7.76 -28.92 -5.79
C ALA A 82 8.85 -28.89 -4.71
N ALA A 83 8.90 -29.90 -3.82
CA ALA A 83 9.83 -29.97 -2.70
C ALA A 83 10.96 -30.97 -2.90
N TYR A 84 10.98 -31.78 -3.97
CA TYR A 84 11.92 -32.86 -4.19
C TYR A 84 12.62 -32.76 -5.54
N ALA A 85 13.83 -33.29 -5.65
CA ALA A 85 14.56 -33.40 -6.90
C ALA A 85 13.76 -34.25 -7.93
N PRO A 86 13.77 -33.91 -9.22
CA PRO A 86 13.13 -34.75 -10.23
C PRO A 86 13.75 -36.14 -10.25
N TYR A 87 12.89 -37.15 -10.22
CA TYR A 87 13.33 -38.57 -10.30
C TYR A 87 13.03 -39.10 -11.70
N LEU A 88 14.03 -39.72 -12.35
CA LEU A 88 13.94 -40.32 -13.67
C LEU A 88 14.23 -41.80 -13.59
N LEU A 89 13.31 -42.64 -14.11
CA LEU A 89 13.46 -44.07 -14.20
C LEU A 89 13.27 -44.52 -15.64
N SER A 90 14.27 -45.17 -16.21
CA SER A 90 14.20 -45.77 -17.52
C SER A 90 13.58 -47.16 -17.45
N LEU A 91 12.46 -47.36 -18.14
CA LEU A 91 11.73 -48.62 -18.23
C LEU A 91 11.89 -49.22 -19.64
N GLN A 92 12.56 -50.39 -19.75
CA GLN A 92 12.75 -51.07 -21.03
C GLN A 92 11.59 -52.02 -21.28
N LYS A 93 11.04 -52.01 -22.50
CA LYS A 93 9.98 -52.91 -22.98
C LYS A 93 8.85 -53.08 -21.98
N ILE A 94 8.14 -52.00 -21.67
CA ILE A 94 7.10 -52.00 -20.64
C ILE A 94 6.10 -53.11 -20.85
N PRO A 95 5.86 -54.01 -19.84
CA PRO A 95 4.81 -55.02 -19.91
C PRO A 95 3.44 -54.39 -19.73
N LYS A 96 2.37 -55.17 -19.95
CA LYS A 96 0.97 -54.69 -19.88
C LYS A 96 0.63 -54.07 -18.51
N ALA A 97 1.21 -54.56 -17.44
CA ALA A 97 1.11 -53.98 -16.08
C ALA A 97 2.46 -54.20 -15.38
N ILE A 98 2.89 -53.15 -14.61
CA ILE A 98 4.10 -53.20 -13.79
C ILE A 98 3.82 -52.47 -12.48
N GLU A 99 4.18 -53.11 -11.39
CA GLU A 99 4.20 -52.52 -10.07
C GLU A 99 5.67 -52.22 -9.72
N LEU A 100 5.95 -50.94 -9.53
CA LEU A 100 7.28 -50.48 -9.12
C LEU A 100 7.39 -50.48 -7.62
N ASP A 101 8.60 -50.83 -7.12
CA ASP A 101 8.94 -50.69 -5.71
C ASP A 101 8.76 -49.23 -5.22
N THR A 102 8.84 -49.05 -3.90
CA THR A 102 8.76 -47.74 -3.29
C THR A 102 9.87 -46.81 -3.81
N ILE A 103 9.47 -45.76 -4.47
CA ILE A 103 10.36 -44.72 -5.02
C ILE A 103 10.64 -43.71 -3.94
N ARG A 104 11.90 -43.52 -3.58
CA ARG A 104 12.33 -42.53 -2.59
C ARG A 104 12.79 -41.27 -3.30
N LEU A 105 12.13 -40.15 -3.03
CA LEU A 105 12.56 -38.84 -3.53
C LEU A 105 13.56 -38.21 -2.57
N GLU A 106 14.62 -37.66 -3.13
CA GLU A 106 15.57 -36.84 -2.40
C GLU A 106 15.09 -35.41 -2.29
N GLU A 107 15.34 -34.76 -1.14
CA GLU A 107 15.06 -33.32 -1.02
C GLU A 107 15.89 -32.57 -2.08
N ASN A 108 15.26 -31.61 -2.69
CA ASN A 108 15.91 -30.75 -3.68
C ASN A 108 16.95 -29.86 -2.98
N VAL A 109 18.13 -30.41 -2.68
CA VAL A 109 19.32 -29.63 -2.34
C VAL A 109 19.74 -28.99 -3.65
N LEU A 110 19.24 -27.79 -3.92
CA LEU A 110 19.59 -27.01 -5.09
C LEU A 110 21.09 -26.74 -5.09
N GLU A 111 21.89 -27.64 -5.70
CA GLU A 111 23.10 -27.20 -6.35
C GLU A 111 22.69 -26.19 -7.43
N GLU A 112 23.46 -25.15 -7.54
CA GLU A 112 23.27 -23.96 -8.37
C GLU A 112 22.97 -24.30 -9.84
N VAL A 113 21.73 -24.72 -10.12
CA VAL A 113 21.22 -24.73 -11.47
C VAL A 113 20.87 -23.30 -11.80
N THR A 114 21.74 -22.67 -12.59
CA THR A 114 21.46 -21.37 -13.23
C THR A 114 20.28 -21.56 -14.20
N VAL A 115 19.08 -21.62 -13.65
CA VAL A 115 17.86 -21.54 -14.45
C VAL A 115 17.84 -20.14 -15.00
N LYS A 116 18.00 -19.99 -16.31
CA LYS A 116 17.64 -18.78 -17.07
C LYS A 116 16.11 -18.63 -17.05
N ALA A 117 15.53 -18.49 -15.85
CA ALA A 117 14.13 -18.15 -15.71
C ALA A 117 13.99 -16.65 -15.88
N ASP A 118 12.98 -16.23 -16.64
CA ASP A 118 12.60 -14.81 -16.69
C ASP A 118 12.38 -14.31 -15.27
N ARG A 119 13.00 -13.18 -14.93
CA ARG A 119 12.97 -12.58 -13.58
C ARG A 119 11.54 -12.31 -13.12
N PHE A 120 10.63 -12.06 -14.08
CA PHE A 120 9.23 -11.77 -13.87
C PHE A 120 8.34 -12.72 -14.65
N ILE A 121 7.34 -13.30 -14.00
CA ILE A 121 6.25 -14.00 -14.68
C ILE A 121 5.03 -13.09 -14.66
N ASN A 122 4.66 -12.55 -15.81
CA ASN A 122 3.47 -11.72 -15.97
C ASN A 122 2.20 -12.56 -15.85
N LYS A 123 1.31 -12.23 -14.94
CA LYS A 123 -0.06 -12.75 -14.82
C LYS A 123 -1.06 -11.69 -15.32
N VAL A 124 -2.36 -11.98 -15.23
CA VAL A 124 -3.44 -11.08 -15.69
C VAL A 124 -3.42 -9.76 -14.89
N ASP A 125 -3.26 -9.87 -13.60
CA ASP A 125 -3.45 -8.83 -12.59
C ASP A 125 -2.15 -8.49 -11.86
N ARG A 126 -1.10 -9.28 -12.01
CA ARG A 126 0.14 -9.15 -11.23
C ARG A 126 1.38 -9.67 -11.96
N LYS A 127 2.54 -9.21 -11.52
CA LYS A 127 3.85 -9.77 -11.88
C LYS A 127 4.32 -10.65 -10.71
N LEU A 128 4.74 -11.88 -10.99
CA LEU A 128 5.32 -12.78 -9.99
C LEU A 128 6.84 -12.70 -10.06
N LEU A 129 7.48 -12.50 -8.91
CA LEU A 129 8.93 -12.51 -8.77
C LEU A 129 9.32 -13.60 -7.78
N PHE A 130 10.36 -14.35 -8.12
CA PHE A 130 10.93 -15.37 -7.29
C PHE A 130 12.30 -14.88 -6.82
N PRO A 131 12.47 -14.52 -5.52
CA PRO A 131 13.76 -14.08 -5.00
C PRO A 131 14.84 -15.12 -5.25
N SER A 132 16.00 -14.71 -5.74
CA SER A 132 17.15 -15.58 -5.88
C SER A 132 17.73 -15.94 -4.52
N GLN A 133 18.55 -17.01 -4.45
CA GLN A 133 19.27 -17.35 -3.23
C GLN A 133 20.19 -16.21 -2.76
N ASP A 134 20.73 -15.45 -3.69
CA ASP A 134 21.54 -14.27 -3.39
C ASP A 134 20.72 -13.13 -2.79
N ASP A 135 19.51 -12.86 -3.32
CA ASP A 135 18.60 -11.87 -2.74
C ASP A 135 18.24 -12.25 -1.30
N ILE A 136 17.94 -13.54 -1.08
CA ILE A 136 17.62 -14.09 0.25
C ILE A 136 18.81 -13.97 1.20
N LYS A 137 19.99 -14.42 0.78
CA LYS A 137 21.21 -14.41 1.62
C LYS A 137 21.62 -12.97 2.01
N ARG A 138 21.39 -12.01 1.16
CA ARG A 138 21.77 -10.61 1.36
C ARG A 138 20.73 -9.77 2.10
N SER A 139 19.54 -10.32 2.37
CA SER A 139 18.43 -9.61 3.03
C SER A 139 18.27 -10.08 4.47
N ASN A 140 17.82 -9.18 5.38
CA ASN A 140 17.50 -9.47 6.77
C ASN A 140 16.03 -9.26 7.12
N SER A 141 15.27 -8.56 6.27
CA SER A 141 13.85 -8.24 6.47
C SER A 141 13.10 -8.30 5.14
N GLY A 142 11.77 -8.22 5.21
CA GLY A 142 10.94 -8.10 4.01
C GLY A 142 11.22 -6.83 3.22
N TYR A 143 11.51 -5.71 3.87
CA TYR A 143 11.88 -4.47 3.18
C TYR A 143 13.21 -4.61 2.44
N ASP A 144 14.22 -5.21 3.07
CA ASP A 144 15.50 -5.50 2.42
C ASP A 144 15.28 -6.38 1.19
N LEU A 145 14.43 -7.38 1.30
CA LEU A 145 14.17 -8.29 0.18
C LEU A 145 13.46 -7.58 -0.97
N ILE A 146 12.42 -6.77 -0.70
CA ILE A 146 11.74 -5.98 -1.73
C ILE A 146 12.73 -5.04 -2.43
N ASP A 147 13.63 -4.40 -1.69
CA ASP A 147 14.65 -3.52 -2.29
C ASP A 147 15.63 -4.30 -3.16
N LYS A 148 16.08 -5.49 -2.74
CA LYS A 148 17.08 -6.31 -3.46
C LYS A 148 16.51 -7.00 -4.69
N VAL A 149 15.27 -7.46 -4.66
CA VAL A 149 14.61 -7.96 -5.88
C VAL A 149 14.41 -6.86 -6.91
N ASN A 150 14.62 -5.60 -6.52
CA ASN A 150 14.71 -4.43 -7.37
C ASN A 150 13.52 -4.31 -8.34
N LEU A 151 12.31 -4.28 -7.76
CA LEU A 151 11.08 -4.08 -8.53
C LEU A 151 11.13 -2.77 -9.31
N PRO A 152 10.81 -2.79 -10.61
CA PRO A 152 10.79 -1.58 -11.42
C PRO A 152 9.82 -0.53 -10.88
N SER A 153 10.21 0.74 -10.92
CA SER A 153 9.44 1.88 -10.43
C SER A 153 9.18 1.88 -8.91
N ILE A 154 9.64 0.87 -8.17
CA ILE A 154 9.45 0.76 -6.74
C ILE A 154 10.65 1.32 -5.98
N TYR A 155 10.36 2.24 -5.10
CA TYR A 155 11.29 2.82 -4.14
C TYR A 155 10.98 2.27 -2.75
N VAL A 156 12.01 1.76 -2.07
CA VAL A 156 11.92 1.33 -0.68
C VAL A 156 12.66 2.35 0.18
N ASP A 157 11.92 3.13 0.93
CA ASP A 157 12.45 4.00 1.97
C ASP A 157 12.79 3.15 3.19
N MET A 158 14.07 2.82 3.31
CA MET A 158 14.55 1.96 4.40
C MET A 158 14.54 2.66 5.75
N ALA A 159 14.62 4.00 5.77
CA ALA A 159 14.56 4.79 6.99
C ALA A 159 13.13 4.83 7.55
N ASN A 160 12.17 5.20 6.72
CA ASN A 160 10.77 5.33 7.13
C ASN A 160 9.96 4.04 7.00
N LYS A 161 10.56 2.93 6.49
CA LYS A 161 9.90 1.65 6.25
C LYS A 161 8.65 1.81 5.40
N LYS A 162 8.78 2.55 4.30
CA LYS A 162 7.74 2.77 3.31
C LYS A 162 8.14 2.20 1.96
N VAL A 163 7.15 1.79 1.20
CA VAL A 163 7.32 1.42 -0.20
C VAL A 163 6.44 2.32 -1.03
N GLU A 164 7.03 2.90 -2.07
CA GLU A 164 6.36 3.85 -2.94
C GLU A 164 6.60 3.49 -4.40
N LYS A 165 5.60 3.73 -5.23
CA LYS A 165 5.79 3.76 -6.67
C LYS A 165 6.14 5.18 -7.07
N ARG A 166 7.37 5.37 -7.58
CA ARG A 166 7.87 6.69 -7.95
C ARG A 166 6.93 7.40 -8.91
N GLY A 167 6.58 8.63 -8.60
CA GLY A 167 5.63 9.44 -9.36
C GLY A 167 4.15 9.07 -9.21
N SER A 168 3.81 8.10 -8.36
CA SER A 168 2.43 7.60 -8.22
C SER A 168 1.96 7.41 -6.77
N GLY A 169 2.87 7.40 -5.79
CA GLY A 169 2.53 7.36 -4.37
C GLY A 169 2.75 6.01 -3.67
N SER A 170 2.14 5.87 -2.49
CA SER A 170 2.36 4.76 -1.56
C SER A 170 1.88 3.41 -2.11
N VAL A 171 2.66 2.36 -1.81
CA VAL A 171 2.38 0.96 -2.19
C VAL A 171 2.20 0.14 -0.91
N PRO A 172 0.99 -0.25 -0.57
CA PRO A 172 0.75 -1.12 0.57
C PRO A 172 1.35 -2.51 0.35
N ILE A 173 1.91 -3.07 1.43
CA ILE A 173 2.48 -4.42 1.43
C ILE A 173 1.47 -5.37 2.06
N PHE A 174 1.36 -6.54 1.45
CA PHE A 174 0.59 -7.67 1.95
C PHE A 174 1.51 -8.87 2.15
N ILE A 175 1.23 -9.66 3.16
CA ILE A 175 1.86 -10.97 3.36
C ILE A 175 0.74 -12.01 3.30
N ASN A 176 0.83 -12.91 2.31
CA ASN A 176 -0.22 -13.88 2.03
C ASN A 176 -1.62 -13.21 1.93
N GLU A 177 -1.75 -12.12 1.15
CA GLU A 177 -2.96 -11.29 0.92
C GLU A 177 -3.52 -10.59 2.18
N LYS A 178 -2.87 -10.67 3.32
CA LYS A 178 -3.16 -9.85 4.50
C LYS A 178 -2.35 -8.56 4.41
N ARG A 179 -2.98 -7.39 4.55
CA ARG A 179 -2.24 -6.13 4.68
C ARG A 179 -1.28 -6.25 5.86
N ALA A 180 -0.01 -6.13 5.58
CA ALA A 180 1.03 -6.22 6.58
C ALA A 180 1.18 -4.88 7.29
N SER A 181 1.32 -4.92 8.60
CA SER A 181 1.86 -3.78 9.34
C SER A 181 3.35 -3.62 9.00
N GLN A 182 3.92 -2.46 9.28
CA GLN A 182 5.35 -2.28 9.11
C GLN A 182 6.15 -3.30 9.95
N ALA A 183 5.66 -3.63 11.14
CA ALA A 183 6.24 -4.66 11.99
C ALA A 183 6.25 -6.06 11.34
N ASP A 184 5.16 -6.46 10.67
CA ASP A 184 5.10 -7.75 9.97
C ASP A 184 6.15 -7.85 8.86
N VAL A 185 6.37 -6.77 8.11
CA VAL A 185 7.36 -6.73 7.02
C VAL A 185 8.79 -6.70 7.57
N VAL A 186 9.04 -6.01 8.67
CA VAL A 186 10.33 -6.03 9.37
C VAL A 186 10.63 -7.42 9.93
N ALA A 187 9.62 -8.08 10.53
CA ALA A 187 9.73 -9.42 11.10
C ALA A 187 9.87 -10.53 10.05
N LEU A 188 9.59 -10.23 8.79
CA LEU A 188 9.60 -11.20 7.72
C LEU A 188 11.03 -11.64 7.37
N ARG A 189 11.31 -12.91 7.51
CA ARG A 189 12.59 -13.48 7.08
C ARG A 189 12.61 -13.75 5.58
N PRO A 190 13.66 -13.31 4.88
CA PRO A 190 13.81 -13.52 3.45
C PRO A 190 13.75 -14.97 2.99
N ASP A 191 14.29 -15.91 3.77
CA ASP A 191 14.28 -17.35 3.46
C ASP A 191 12.90 -18.03 3.53
N GLU A 192 11.92 -17.34 4.10
CA GLU A 192 10.52 -17.78 4.14
C GLU A 192 9.74 -17.35 2.91
N VAL A 193 10.23 -16.38 2.17
CA VAL A 193 9.54 -15.86 0.99
C VAL A 193 9.62 -16.88 -0.15
N VAL A 194 8.44 -17.25 -0.67
CA VAL A 194 8.30 -18.12 -1.83
C VAL A 194 8.33 -17.29 -3.10
N ARG A 195 7.60 -16.18 -3.11
CA ARG A 195 7.52 -15.24 -4.22
C ARG A 195 6.98 -13.89 -3.75
N ILE A 196 7.23 -12.88 -4.54
CA ILE A 196 6.63 -11.54 -4.42
C ILE A 196 5.69 -11.35 -5.59
N GLU A 197 4.47 -10.92 -5.32
CA GLU A 197 3.46 -10.59 -6.30
C GLU A 197 3.29 -9.08 -6.35
N TYR A 198 3.64 -8.48 -7.47
CA TYR A 198 3.47 -7.05 -7.70
C TYR A 198 2.21 -6.81 -8.52
N ILE A 199 1.22 -6.17 -7.90
CA ILE A 199 -0.09 -5.83 -8.48
C ILE A 199 -0.06 -4.34 -8.78
N ASP A 200 0.21 -3.99 -10.02
CA ASP A 200 0.37 -2.61 -10.46
C ASP A 200 -0.96 -1.93 -10.85
N ASN A 201 -2.05 -2.68 -10.85
CA ASN A 201 -3.41 -2.17 -11.01
C ASN A 201 -4.37 -2.96 -10.12
N PRO A 202 -4.58 -2.52 -8.88
CA PRO A 202 -5.56 -3.12 -7.99
C PRO A 202 -6.99 -2.99 -8.55
N GLY A 203 -7.71 -4.12 -8.68
CA GLY A 203 -9.07 -4.15 -9.20
C GLY A 203 -10.11 -3.59 -8.21
N VAL A 204 -11.39 -3.64 -8.61
CA VAL A 204 -12.53 -3.16 -7.79
C VAL A 204 -12.67 -3.89 -6.46
N GLU A 205 -12.07 -5.06 -6.32
CA GLU A 205 -12.04 -5.83 -5.07
C GLU A 205 -11.21 -5.16 -3.93
N PHE A 206 -10.35 -4.20 -4.27
CA PHE A 206 -9.58 -3.42 -3.29
C PHE A 206 -10.35 -2.21 -2.73
N GLY A 207 -11.66 -2.15 -2.95
CA GLY A 207 -12.55 -1.15 -2.39
C GLY A 207 -12.51 0.19 -3.11
N LEU A 208 -12.86 1.25 -2.40
CA LEU A 208 -12.94 2.62 -2.93
C LEU A 208 -11.57 3.33 -2.97
N GLU A 209 -10.57 2.82 -2.24
CA GLU A 209 -9.23 3.40 -2.23
C GLU A 209 -8.50 3.16 -3.56
N THR A 210 -7.84 4.21 -4.04
CA THR A 210 -6.96 4.14 -5.20
C THR A 210 -5.52 3.96 -4.73
N HIS A 211 -4.97 2.77 -4.92
CA HIS A 211 -3.55 2.51 -4.66
C HIS A 211 -2.74 2.59 -5.94
N ALA A 212 -1.54 3.14 -5.86
CA ALA A 212 -0.60 3.21 -6.99
C ALA A 212 -0.18 1.81 -7.47
N ALA A 213 -0.06 0.87 -6.55
CA ALA A 213 0.20 -0.55 -6.75
C ALA A 213 -0.01 -1.29 -5.42
N VAL A 214 0.11 -2.61 -5.43
CA VAL A 214 0.11 -3.47 -4.24
C VAL A 214 1.25 -4.48 -4.36
N ILE A 215 1.97 -4.74 -3.28
CA ILE A 215 2.95 -5.83 -3.19
C ILE A 215 2.41 -6.89 -2.24
N ASN A 216 2.25 -8.12 -2.72
CA ASN A 216 1.88 -9.26 -1.89
C ASN A 216 3.06 -10.25 -1.79
N ILE A 217 3.55 -10.47 -0.58
CA ILE A 217 4.65 -11.40 -0.30
C ILE A 217 4.05 -12.74 0.11
N VAL A 218 4.29 -13.76 -0.68
CA VAL A 218 3.84 -15.12 -0.38
C VAL A 218 4.93 -15.86 0.36
N VAL A 219 4.62 -16.35 1.56
CA VAL A 219 5.59 -17.00 2.45
C VAL A 219 5.29 -18.47 2.68
N LYS A 220 6.33 -19.23 3.02
CA LYS A 220 6.24 -20.64 3.43
C LYS A 220 5.50 -20.75 4.77
N PRO A 221 4.70 -21.80 4.98
CA PRO A 221 4.02 -22.03 6.25
C PRO A 221 5.00 -22.41 7.37
N ARG A 222 4.76 -21.90 8.58
CA ARG A 222 5.47 -22.27 9.82
C ARG A 222 4.53 -23.03 10.76
N MET A 223 4.97 -24.12 11.37
CA MET A 223 4.12 -24.91 12.28
C MET A 223 4.35 -24.62 13.77
N ASN A 224 5.58 -24.50 14.22
CA ASN A 224 5.93 -24.15 15.61
C ASN A 224 7.18 -23.30 15.63
N GLY A 225 7.23 -22.31 16.51
CA GLY A 225 8.41 -21.48 16.66
C GLY A 225 8.12 -20.10 17.22
N MET A 226 9.17 -19.36 17.47
CA MET A 226 9.09 -17.98 17.91
C MET A 226 9.99 -17.10 17.05
N SER A 227 9.62 -15.84 16.97
CA SER A 227 10.39 -14.78 16.33
C SER A 227 10.35 -13.56 17.23
N ILE A 228 11.51 -12.97 17.48
CA ILE A 228 11.64 -11.72 18.24
C ILE A 228 12.66 -10.84 17.53
N GLY A 229 12.45 -9.55 17.53
CA GLY A 229 13.40 -8.66 16.90
C GLY A 229 13.04 -7.19 17.06
N PHE A 230 13.94 -6.36 16.52
CA PHE A 230 13.78 -4.93 16.47
C PHE A 230 14.39 -4.36 15.19
N ASN A 231 13.89 -3.20 14.81
CA ASN A 231 14.51 -2.31 13.84
C ASN A 231 14.55 -0.91 14.42
N LEU A 232 15.74 -0.42 14.73
CA LEU A 232 15.99 0.90 15.26
C LEU A 232 16.58 1.77 14.15
N ASN A 233 16.02 2.94 13.93
CA ASN A 233 16.52 3.91 12.96
C ASN A 233 16.47 5.30 13.60
N ASP A 234 17.59 5.68 14.21
CA ASP A 234 17.70 6.91 14.97
C ASP A 234 18.78 7.81 14.36
N ALA A 235 18.45 9.09 14.16
CA ALA A 235 19.39 10.06 13.67
C ALA A 235 20.42 10.40 14.78
N VAL A 236 21.69 10.40 14.41
CA VAL A 236 22.79 10.78 15.31
C VAL A 236 23.12 12.27 15.24
N THR A 237 22.62 12.97 14.22
CA THR A 237 22.85 14.40 14.00
C THR A 237 21.70 15.28 14.50
N THR A 238 20.53 14.70 14.76
CA THR A 238 19.36 15.41 15.27
C THR A 238 18.45 14.44 16.03
N MET A 239 17.50 14.96 16.81
CA MET A 239 16.55 14.11 17.52
C MET A 239 15.38 13.73 16.59
N ASN A 240 15.59 12.66 15.83
CA ASN A 240 14.59 12.08 14.95
C ASN A 240 14.77 10.56 14.95
N GLY A 241 13.71 9.80 15.09
CA GLY A 241 13.83 8.34 15.13
C GLY A 241 12.53 7.63 14.84
N LYS A 242 12.68 6.39 14.32
CA LYS A 242 11.59 5.49 14.04
C LYS A 242 11.97 4.07 14.38
N ASN A 243 11.33 3.51 15.40
CA ASN A 243 11.73 2.26 16.01
C ASN A 243 10.60 1.24 16.04
N TYR A 244 10.94 -0.04 15.84
CA TYR A 244 10.06 -1.19 15.87
C TYR A 244 10.61 -2.25 16.78
N ILE A 245 9.75 -2.80 17.64
CA ILE A 245 10.04 -3.99 18.46
C ILE A 245 8.87 -4.96 18.29
N TYR A 246 9.14 -6.23 18.13
CA TYR A 246 8.11 -7.24 17.97
C TYR A 246 8.49 -8.57 18.56
N ALA A 247 7.48 -9.36 18.93
CA ALA A 247 7.60 -10.77 19.28
C ALA A 247 6.42 -11.55 18.68
N GLN A 248 6.69 -12.74 18.18
CA GLN A 248 5.68 -13.65 17.62
C GLN A 248 5.94 -15.07 18.14
N TYR A 249 4.86 -15.77 18.45
CA TYR A 249 4.89 -17.16 18.88
C TYR A 249 3.87 -17.97 18.08
N ASN A 250 4.33 -19.06 17.47
CA ASN A 250 3.52 -19.96 16.66
C ASN A 250 3.44 -21.32 17.37
N HIS A 251 2.22 -21.80 17.55
CA HIS A 251 1.98 -23.14 18.09
C HIS A 251 0.86 -23.84 17.33
N ARG A 252 1.19 -24.93 16.62
CA ARG A 252 0.25 -25.73 15.80
C ARG A 252 -0.53 -24.86 14.81
N LEU A 253 -1.82 -24.61 15.08
CA LEU A 253 -2.75 -23.85 14.23
C LEU A 253 -2.86 -22.37 14.63
N SER A 254 -2.20 -21.96 15.72
CA SER A 254 -2.32 -20.61 16.24
C SER A 254 -1.02 -19.83 16.18
N LYS A 255 -1.12 -18.53 15.96
CA LYS A 255 -0.03 -17.56 16.03
C LYS A 255 -0.46 -16.41 16.93
N TRP A 256 0.40 -16.03 17.85
CA TRP A 256 0.33 -14.83 18.65
C TRP A 256 1.39 -13.85 18.21
N GLY A 257 1.06 -12.58 18.15
CA GLY A 257 2.00 -11.51 17.84
C GLY A 257 1.75 -10.31 18.72
N ILE A 258 2.82 -9.65 19.12
CA ILE A 258 2.80 -8.35 19.80
C ILE A 258 3.83 -7.46 19.12
N TYR A 259 3.49 -6.19 18.94
CA TYR A 259 4.42 -5.20 18.40
C TYR A 259 4.24 -3.84 19.08
N TYR A 260 5.33 -3.11 19.11
CA TYR A 260 5.37 -1.72 19.47
C TYR A 260 6.19 -0.94 18.44
N GLN A 261 5.70 0.23 18.07
CA GLN A 261 6.38 1.18 17.20
C GLN A 261 6.36 2.55 17.84
N ASN A 262 7.44 3.30 17.70
CA ASN A 262 7.43 4.73 17.91
C ASN A 262 8.06 5.48 16.75
N ASP A 263 7.60 6.71 16.53
CA ASP A 263 8.11 7.67 15.55
C ASP A 263 8.11 9.03 16.23
N PHE A 264 9.26 9.67 16.36
CA PHE A 264 9.40 10.92 17.09
C PHE A 264 10.35 11.88 16.39
N SER A 265 10.08 13.17 16.58
CA SER A 265 10.99 14.23 16.17
C SER A 265 10.96 15.39 17.16
N LYS A 266 12.13 16.00 17.40
CA LYS A 266 12.27 17.24 18.15
C LYS A 266 13.31 18.11 17.47
N LEU A 267 12.86 19.23 16.94
CA LEU A 267 13.66 20.20 16.17
C LEU A 267 13.66 21.55 16.92
N SER A 268 14.63 22.39 16.66
CA SER A 268 14.79 23.72 17.28
C SER A 268 15.02 24.86 16.29
N ARG A 269 15.34 24.55 15.03
CA ARG A 269 15.68 25.53 13.99
C ARG A 269 14.72 25.54 12.80
N ARG A 270 13.53 24.97 12.96
CA ARG A 270 12.47 25.09 11.96
C ARG A 270 12.01 26.54 11.87
N HIS A 271 11.88 27.08 10.67
CA HIS A 271 11.29 28.39 10.45
C HIS A 271 10.46 28.41 9.16
N ILE A 272 9.56 29.39 9.05
CA ILE A 272 8.64 29.53 7.91
C ILE A 272 8.68 30.96 7.42
N ASP A 273 9.15 31.16 6.20
CA ASP A 273 9.04 32.41 5.48
C ASP A 273 7.74 32.42 4.67
N GLN A 274 7.04 33.55 4.64
CA GLN A 274 5.79 33.67 3.93
C GLN A 274 5.59 35.09 3.42
N THR A 275 5.04 35.23 2.22
CA THR A 275 4.59 36.50 1.67
C THR A 275 3.14 36.34 1.22
N ASP A 276 2.26 37.20 1.73
CA ASP A 276 0.84 37.24 1.41
C ASP A 276 0.54 38.55 0.71
N THR A 277 -0.16 38.49 -0.43
CA THR A 277 -0.67 39.67 -1.13
C THR A 277 -2.17 39.54 -1.29
N TYR A 278 -2.90 40.43 -0.66
CA TYR A 278 -4.35 40.49 -0.68
C TYR A 278 -4.84 41.58 -1.60
N THR A 279 -5.83 41.32 -2.47
CA THR A 279 -6.55 42.28 -3.23
C THR A 279 -7.80 42.72 -2.43
N LEU A 280 -7.74 43.88 -1.77
CA LEU A 280 -8.79 44.39 -0.91
C LEU A 280 -10.08 44.73 -1.69
N ALA A 281 -11.18 45.00 -0.99
CA ALA A 281 -12.46 45.29 -1.60
C ALA A 281 -12.47 46.58 -2.46
N ASP A 282 -11.57 47.51 -2.19
CA ASP A 282 -11.33 48.72 -2.95
C ASP A 282 -10.38 48.53 -4.16
N GLY A 283 -9.88 47.31 -4.35
CA GLY A 283 -8.92 46.95 -5.41
C GLY A 283 -7.46 47.20 -5.06
N ASN A 284 -7.16 47.80 -3.91
CA ASN A 284 -5.79 48.01 -3.47
C ASN A 284 -5.11 46.68 -3.08
N LEU A 285 -3.81 46.62 -3.36
CA LEU A 285 -2.99 45.48 -2.90
C LEU A 285 -2.45 45.75 -1.48
N HIS A 286 -2.61 44.76 -0.63
CA HIS A 286 -2.11 44.76 0.72
C HIS A 286 -1.13 43.62 0.90
N GLU A 287 0.14 43.93 1.18
CA GLU A 287 1.20 42.94 1.32
C GLU A 287 1.62 42.76 2.78
N ILE A 288 1.81 41.51 3.14
CA ILE A 288 2.34 41.10 4.44
C ILE A 288 3.51 40.13 4.18
N ARG A 289 4.71 40.54 4.53
CA ARG A 289 5.90 39.69 4.51
C ARG A 289 6.18 39.18 5.92
N ARG A 290 6.34 37.87 6.06
CA ARG A 290 6.57 37.17 7.32
C ARG A 290 7.91 36.47 7.26
N GLU A 291 8.88 36.91 8.06
CA GLU A 291 10.21 36.29 8.17
C GLU A 291 10.21 35.33 9.33
N GLY A 292 10.57 34.08 9.08
CA GLY A 292 10.56 33.00 10.07
C GLY A 292 11.65 33.15 11.09
N ILE A 293 11.31 33.00 12.37
CA ILE A 293 12.22 32.88 13.49
C ILE A 293 12.31 31.40 13.87
N ASN A 294 13.53 30.93 14.18
CA ASN A 294 13.76 29.56 14.58
C ASN A 294 12.82 29.14 15.73
N THR A 295 12.08 28.06 15.52
CA THR A 295 11.05 27.60 16.43
C THR A 295 11.16 26.10 16.68
N LYS A 296 10.83 25.68 17.90
CA LYS A 296 10.80 24.28 18.30
C LYS A 296 9.60 23.56 17.65
N LEU A 297 9.85 22.35 17.14
CA LEU A 297 8.84 21.40 16.74
C LEU A 297 9.05 20.12 17.54
N ALA A 298 7.99 19.56 18.10
CA ALA A 298 8.06 18.25 18.75
C ALA A 298 6.80 17.44 18.46
N TYR A 299 6.99 16.17 18.10
CA TYR A 299 5.90 15.19 18.05
C TYR A 299 6.39 13.79 18.41
N ALA A 300 5.47 12.96 18.85
CA ALA A 300 5.68 11.54 19.08
C ALA A 300 4.43 10.74 18.69
N ASN A 301 4.65 9.66 17.97
CA ASN A 301 3.67 8.64 17.64
C ASN A 301 4.02 7.35 18.35
N HIS A 302 3.03 6.66 18.88
CA HIS A 302 3.18 5.34 19.49
C HIS A 302 2.09 4.42 18.96
N ASP A 303 2.49 3.29 18.39
CA ASP A 303 1.59 2.23 17.94
C ASP A 303 1.86 0.96 18.73
N PHE A 304 0.83 0.37 19.27
CA PHE A 304 0.87 -0.90 19.96
C PHE A 304 -0.16 -1.85 19.37
N GLY A 305 0.16 -3.11 19.23
CA GLY A 305 -0.82 -4.08 18.74
C GLY A 305 -0.55 -5.52 19.16
N ILE A 306 -1.65 -6.25 19.35
CA ILE A 306 -1.67 -7.69 19.62
C ILE A 306 -2.44 -8.35 18.48
N THR A 307 -1.91 -9.43 17.94
CA THR A 307 -2.55 -10.23 16.89
C THR A 307 -2.70 -11.67 17.34
N TYR A 308 -3.83 -12.26 17.00
CA TYR A 308 -4.08 -13.70 17.13
C TYR A 308 -4.57 -14.24 15.80
N ASP A 309 -3.99 -15.33 15.34
CA ASP A 309 -4.33 -16.03 14.10
C ASP A 309 -4.55 -17.50 14.40
N LEU A 310 -5.69 -18.03 13.99
CA LEU A 310 -6.05 -19.43 14.06
C LEU A 310 -6.41 -19.92 12.66
N THR A 311 -5.48 -20.68 12.05
CA THR A 311 -5.63 -21.12 10.66
C THR A 311 -5.57 -22.64 10.53
N LYS A 312 -6.61 -23.23 9.94
CA LYS A 312 -6.62 -24.62 9.50
C LYS A 312 -6.66 -24.69 7.99
N LYS A 313 -5.53 -25.07 7.41
CA LYS A 313 -5.30 -25.06 5.94
C LYS A 313 -6.47 -25.70 5.18
N GLY A 314 -6.96 -24.98 4.16
CA GLY A 314 -8.04 -25.45 3.28
C GLY A 314 -9.41 -25.61 3.95
N GLN A 315 -9.57 -25.16 5.20
CA GLN A 315 -10.83 -25.20 5.92
C GLN A 315 -11.29 -23.82 6.38
N TYR A 316 -10.53 -23.18 7.25
CA TYR A 316 -10.85 -21.84 7.73
C TYR A 316 -9.61 -21.08 8.24
N SER A 317 -9.73 -19.76 8.29
CA SER A 317 -8.82 -18.86 8.97
C SER A 317 -9.62 -17.87 9.79
N PHE A 318 -9.20 -17.64 11.04
CA PHE A 318 -9.72 -16.61 11.93
C PHE A 318 -8.55 -15.76 12.40
N ILE A 319 -8.62 -14.46 12.20
CA ILE A 319 -7.60 -13.51 12.64
C ILE A 319 -8.28 -12.41 13.42
N THR A 320 -7.74 -12.08 14.58
CA THR A 320 -8.12 -10.89 15.32
C THR A 320 -6.89 -10.05 15.62
N GLN A 321 -7.05 -8.74 15.54
CA GLN A 321 -6.03 -7.77 15.91
C GLN A 321 -6.68 -6.69 16.77
N VAL A 322 -6.05 -6.41 17.89
CA VAL A 322 -6.35 -5.24 18.72
C VAL A 322 -5.12 -4.35 18.67
N SER A 323 -5.32 -3.11 18.30
CA SER A 323 -4.23 -2.13 18.21
C SER A 323 -4.68 -0.77 18.70
N SER A 324 -3.74 0.05 19.10
CA SER A 324 -3.98 1.43 19.46
C SER A 324 -2.90 2.32 18.88
N HIS A 325 -3.31 3.50 18.45
CA HIS A 325 -2.44 4.56 18.00
C HIS A 325 -2.58 5.76 18.94
N PHE A 326 -1.46 6.28 19.40
CA PHE A 326 -1.38 7.44 20.24
C PHE A 326 -0.46 8.47 19.58
N TYR A 327 -0.98 9.67 19.36
CA TYR A 327 -0.26 10.80 18.80
C TYR A 327 -0.22 11.95 19.79
N ASN A 328 0.95 12.55 19.95
CA ASN A 328 1.15 13.72 20.77
C ASN A 328 2.05 14.72 20.03
N SER A 329 1.53 15.91 19.78
CA SER A 329 2.29 17.03 19.23
C SER A 329 2.00 18.30 20.02
N PRO A 330 2.73 18.50 21.15
CA PRO A 330 2.51 19.63 22.03
C PRO A 330 3.06 20.95 21.48
N ASN A 331 3.92 20.90 20.48
CA ASN A 331 4.55 22.06 19.90
C ASN A 331 4.78 21.86 18.38
N ARG A 332 3.93 22.50 17.58
CA ARG A 332 4.07 22.59 16.10
C ARG A 332 4.12 24.04 15.64
N GLY A 333 4.21 24.99 16.58
CA GLY A 333 4.13 26.41 16.32
C GLY A 333 5.25 26.96 15.46
N HIS A 334 5.09 28.22 15.10
CA HIS A 334 6.12 29.00 14.44
C HIS A 334 6.06 30.46 14.89
N ARG A 335 7.20 31.10 14.91
CA ARG A 335 7.41 32.51 15.22
C ARG A 335 7.82 33.23 13.98
N GLN A 336 7.30 34.44 13.78
CA GLN A 336 7.59 35.25 12.60
C GLN A 336 7.72 36.73 12.98
N ARG A 337 8.60 37.44 12.29
CA ARG A 337 8.68 38.87 12.23
C ARG A 337 7.82 39.35 11.06
N ILE A 338 6.92 40.28 11.30
CA ILE A 338 5.92 40.71 10.33
C ILE A 338 6.19 42.10 9.83
N PHE A 339 6.22 42.25 8.51
CA PHE A 339 6.28 43.50 7.79
C PHE A 339 4.98 43.68 7.01
N GLU A 340 4.14 44.56 7.46
CA GLU A 340 2.82 44.80 6.87
C GLU A 340 2.73 46.24 6.38
N THR A 341 2.19 46.43 5.16
CA THR A 341 2.05 47.74 4.54
C THR A 341 1.28 48.70 5.47
N GLY A 342 1.91 49.82 5.80
CA GLY A 342 1.30 50.89 6.61
C GLY A 342 1.33 50.64 8.11
N LYS A 343 2.06 49.58 8.59
CA LYS A 343 2.22 49.31 10.02
C LYS A 343 3.71 49.26 10.44
N PRO A 344 4.03 49.57 11.71
CA PRO A 344 5.31 49.23 12.29
C PRO A 344 5.55 47.72 12.23
N THR A 345 6.81 47.30 12.25
CA THR A 345 7.19 45.87 12.40
C THR A 345 6.64 45.31 13.71
N TYR A 346 6.01 44.15 13.64
CA TYR A 346 5.51 43.43 14.79
C TYR A 346 5.82 41.93 14.68
N TYR A 347 5.41 41.12 15.65
CA TYR A 347 5.76 39.71 15.72
C TYR A 347 4.50 38.86 15.85
N ALA A 348 4.55 37.64 15.33
CA ALA A 348 3.47 36.70 15.44
C ALA A 348 3.94 35.33 15.93
N LEU A 349 3.12 34.69 16.74
CA LEU A 349 3.29 33.32 17.24
C LEU A 349 2.03 32.52 16.89
N THR A 350 2.21 31.46 16.14
CA THR A 350 1.18 30.46 15.86
C THR A 350 1.48 29.17 16.60
N GLU A 351 0.52 28.64 17.36
CA GLU A 351 0.72 27.46 18.22
C GLU A 351 -0.42 26.44 18.01
N PRO A 352 -0.33 25.59 17.00
CA PRO A 352 -1.21 24.42 16.91
C PRO A 352 -0.70 23.30 17.83
N THR A 353 -1.63 22.67 18.56
CA THR A 353 -1.40 21.49 19.39
C THR A 353 -2.31 20.37 18.94
N GLU A 354 -1.87 19.13 19.05
CA GLU A 354 -2.70 17.99 18.66
C GLU A 354 -2.36 16.76 19.49
N HIS A 355 -3.40 16.12 20.03
CA HIS A 355 -3.32 14.85 20.72
C HIS A 355 -4.47 13.97 20.25
N TYR A 356 -4.21 12.72 19.96
CA TYR A 356 -5.30 11.76 19.76
C TYR A 356 -4.92 10.35 20.18
N PHE A 357 -5.94 9.60 20.59
CA PHE A 357 -5.89 8.17 20.89
C PHE A 357 -6.89 7.44 20.01
N SER A 358 -6.45 6.39 19.34
CA SER A 358 -7.29 5.62 18.44
C SER A 358 -7.13 4.11 18.64
N PRO A 359 -8.00 3.47 19.44
CA PRO A 359 -8.08 2.02 19.52
C PRO A 359 -8.83 1.45 18.31
N ILE A 360 -8.36 0.29 17.84
CA ILE A 360 -8.89 -0.43 16.68
C ILE A 360 -9.04 -1.90 17.05
N ILE A 361 -10.20 -2.48 16.75
CA ILE A 361 -10.45 -3.92 16.81
C ILE A 361 -10.76 -4.40 15.39
N ASP A 362 -10.06 -5.43 14.95
CA ASP A 362 -10.17 -5.97 13.61
C ASP A 362 -10.36 -7.49 13.67
N LEU A 363 -11.48 -7.97 13.15
CA LEU A 363 -11.90 -9.37 13.12
C LEU A 363 -12.01 -9.83 11.68
N PHE A 364 -11.35 -10.92 11.35
CA PHE A 364 -11.35 -11.52 10.02
C PHE A 364 -11.67 -13.01 10.11
N PHE A 365 -12.55 -13.47 9.24
CA PHE A 365 -12.86 -14.89 9.09
C PHE A 365 -12.94 -15.27 7.62
N ARG A 366 -12.25 -16.35 7.22
CA ARG A 366 -12.34 -16.93 5.88
C ARG A 366 -12.68 -18.42 5.95
N ARG A 367 -13.64 -18.83 5.15
CA ARG A 367 -14.00 -20.23 4.95
C ARG A 367 -13.61 -20.69 3.55
N TYR A 368 -12.99 -21.88 3.47
CA TYR A 368 -12.69 -22.55 2.22
C TYR A 368 -13.68 -23.64 1.93
N PHE A 369 -14.16 -23.71 0.70
CA PHE A 369 -15.06 -24.74 0.22
C PHE A 369 -14.37 -25.57 -0.87
N LYS A 370 -14.96 -26.71 -1.23
CA LYS A 370 -14.52 -27.53 -2.36
C LYS A 370 -14.42 -26.69 -3.65
N LYS A 371 -13.55 -27.09 -4.58
CA LYS A 371 -13.29 -26.39 -5.85
C LYS A 371 -12.76 -24.97 -5.69
N ASN A 372 -11.92 -24.73 -4.68
CA ASN A 372 -11.23 -23.45 -4.41
C ASN A 372 -12.19 -22.23 -4.28
N ARG A 373 -13.40 -22.45 -3.80
CA ARG A 373 -14.34 -21.36 -3.46
C ARG A 373 -14.04 -20.83 -2.07
N THR A 374 -14.14 -19.52 -1.89
CA THR A 374 -13.88 -18.87 -0.59
C THR A 374 -14.98 -17.89 -0.23
N LEU A 375 -15.31 -17.82 1.05
CA LEU A 375 -16.17 -16.81 1.64
C LEU A 375 -15.37 -16.13 2.76
N THR A 376 -15.32 -14.81 2.71
CA THR A 376 -14.55 -13.98 3.65
C THR A 376 -15.47 -12.99 4.32
N PHE A 377 -15.34 -12.84 5.64
CA PHE A 377 -15.97 -11.81 6.46
C PHE A 377 -14.90 -10.98 7.13
N ASN A 378 -15.11 -9.70 7.22
CA ASN A 378 -14.27 -8.80 7.97
C ASN A 378 -15.13 -7.80 8.74
N LEU A 379 -14.72 -7.47 9.97
CA LEU A 379 -15.35 -6.47 10.81
C LEU A 379 -14.28 -5.64 11.51
N VAL A 380 -14.30 -4.33 11.30
CA VAL A 380 -13.35 -3.39 11.91
C VAL A 380 -14.10 -2.32 12.67
N GLY A 381 -13.83 -2.22 13.97
CA GLY A 381 -14.29 -1.12 14.82
C GLY A 381 -13.14 -0.16 15.12
N THR A 382 -13.36 1.13 14.96
CA THR A 382 -12.37 2.19 15.23
C THR A 382 -13.01 3.30 16.05
N MET A 383 -12.25 3.82 17.01
CA MET A 383 -12.58 5.03 17.74
C MET A 383 -11.44 6.03 17.57
N TYR A 384 -11.76 7.31 17.49
CA TYR A 384 -10.84 8.44 17.67
C TYR A 384 -11.32 9.31 18.83
N ASP A 385 -10.43 9.61 19.73
CA ASP A 385 -10.59 10.63 20.78
C ASP A 385 -9.48 11.66 20.54
N THR A 386 -9.84 12.85 20.07
CA THR A 386 -8.91 13.85 19.56
C THR A 386 -9.10 15.18 20.25
N LYS A 387 -7.99 15.78 20.66
CA LYS A 387 -7.94 17.17 21.12
C LYS A 387 -7.03 17.96 20.20
N TYR A 388 -7.54 19.06 19.69
CA TYR A 388 -6.80 19.97 18.82
C TYR A 388 -6.97 21.39 19.33
N GLY A 389 -5.87 22.11 19.51
CA GLY A 389 -5.84 23.52 19.87
C GLY A 389 -5.14 24.32 18.78
N TYR A 390 -5.61 25.53 18.54
CA TYR A 390 -4.98 26.51 17.66
C TYR A 390 -4.98 27.87 18.36
N SER A 391 -3.82 28.52 18.39
CA SER A 391 -3.66 29.87 18.94
C SER A 391 -2.78 30.70 18.01
N PHE A 392 -3.25 31.90 17.68
CA PHE A 392 -2.48 32.93 16.99
C PHE A 392 -2.41 34.17 17.85
N LYS A 393 -1.20 34.68 18.05
CA LYS A 393 -0.91 35.86 18.90
C LYS A 393 -0.02 36.82 18.18
N THR A 394 -0.23 38.12 18.33
CA THR A 394 0.65 39.17 17.85
C THR A 394 1.31 39.92 19.00
N PHE A 395 2.49 40.47 18.77
CA PHE A 395 3.32 41.13 19.78
C PHE A 395 4.05 42.33 19.16
N ASP A 396 4.28 43.37 19.95
CA ASP A 396 5.03 44.56 19.51
C ASP A 396 6.55 44.34 19.55
N ASN A 397 7.02 43.33 20.29
CA ASN A 397 8.44 43.03 20.46
C ASN A 397 8.81 41.57 20.23
N GLU A 398 10.10 41.28 20.10
CA GLU A 398 10.65 39.96 19.81
C GLU A 398 10.66 39.02 21.04
N ASP A 399 10.40 39.54 22.26
CA ASP A 399 10.40 38.74 23.48
C ASP A 399 9.17 37.86 23.62
N PHE A 400 8.09 38.17 22.87
CA PHE A 400 6.82 37.45 22.87
C PHE A 400 6.15 37.40 24.28
N ASP A 401 6.31 38.46 25.07
CA ASP A 401 5.83 38.45 26.46
C ASP A 401 4.35 38.79 26.60
N LEU A 402 3.93 39.95 26.05
CA LEU A 402 2.55 40.43 26.17
C LEU A 402 1.90 40.51 24.79
N PRO A 403 0.91 39.68 24.50
CA PRO A 403 0.23 39.71 23.20
C PRO A 403 -0.61 40.98 23.05
N THR A 404 -0.47 41.66 21.91
CA THR A 404 -1.31 42.80 21.51
C THR A 404 -2.66 42.37 20.95
N SER A 405 -2.70 41.18 20.34
CA SER A 405 -3.95 40.51 19.97
C SER A 405 -3.81 38.98 20.12
N GLN A 406 -4.92 38.33 20.39
CA GLN A 406 -4.98 36.86 20.45
C GLN A 406 -6.34 36.37 19.98
N TYR A 407 -6.32 35.31 19.19
CA TYR A 407 -7.49 34.49 18.88
C TYR A 407 -7.07 33.03 18.74
N GLY A 408 -8.03 32.17 18.85
CA GLY A 408 -7.80 30.73 18.76
C GLY A 408 -9.05 29.93 19.07
N TYR A 409 -8.92 28.65 18.97
CA TYR A 409 -10.00 27.72 19.27
C TYR A 409 -9.44 26.38 19.72
N ASP A 410 -10.21 25.69 20.54
CA ASP A 410 -9.99 24.33 20.95
C ASP A 410 -11.07 23.42 20.34
N THR A 411 -10.70 22.20 20.00
CA THR A 411 -11.62 21.20 19.50
C THR A 411 -11.48 19.91 20.30
N ASP A 412 -12.60 19.43 20.85
CA ASP A 412 -12.73 18.09 21.44
C ASP A 412 -13.56 17.24 20.50
N GLY A 413 -12.93 16.27 19.84
CA GLY A 413 -13.52 15.46 18.78
C GLY A 413 -13.55 13.99 19.13
N LYS A 414 -14.72 13.36 18.95
CA LYS A 414 -14.92 11.91 19.08
C LYS A 414 -15.50 11.35 17.80
N ARG A 415 -14.87 10.29 17.30
CA ARG A 415 -15.36 9.56 16.14
C ARG A 415 -15.42 8.07 16.43
N TYR A 416 -16.49 7.45 16.00
CA TYR A 416 -16.69 6.00 16.05
C TYR A 416 -17.02 5.51 14.66
N SER A 417 -16.43 4.40 14.24
CA SER A 417 -16.78 3.78 12.97
C SER A 417 -16.79 2.25 13.05
N LEU A 418 -17.64 1.66 12.23
CA LEU A 418 -17.74 0.22 12.05
C LEU A 418 -17.72 -0.07 10.55
N ILE A 419 -16.80 -0.94 10.12
CA ILE A 419 -16.69 -1.41 8.73
C ILE A 419 -16.97 -2.90 8.71
N GLY A 420 -17.95 -3.34 7.90
CA GLY A 420 -18.25 -4.74 7.64
C GLY A 420 -18.04 -5.07 6.17
N ASP A 421 -17.32 -6.16 5.87
CA ASP A 421 -17.10 -6.63 4.50
C ASP A 421 -17.43 -8.11 4.37
N ILE A 422 -18.09 -8.47 3.27
CA ILE A 422 -18.35 -9.86 2.86
C ILE A 422 -17.85 -10.01 1.43
N LYS A 423 -17.01 -11.02 1.19
CA LYS A 423 -16.44 -11.29 -0.15
C LYS A 423 -16.55 -12.78 -0.46
N TYR A 424 -17.10 -13.09 -1.63
CA TYR A 424 -17.14 -14.44 -2.18
C TYR A 424 -16.29 -14.51 -3.45
N SER A 425 -15.50 -15.59 -3.60
CA SER A 425 -14.68 -15.82 -4.79
C SER A 425 -14.77 -17.28 -5.22
N GLN A 426 -14.85 -17.50 -6.55
CA GLN A 426 -14.85 -18.84 -7.13
C GLN A 426 -14.20 -18.89 -8.50
N PRO A 427 -13.46 -19.96 -8.84
CA PRO A 427 -13.02 -20.22 -10.19
C PRO A 427 -14.19 -20.54 -11.13
N LEU A 428 -14.17 -20.00 -12.35
CA LEU A 428 -15.09 -20.26 -13.44
C LEU A 428 -14.28 -20.68 -14.70
N GLY A 429 -13.96 -21.97 -14.80
CA GLY A 429 -13.12 -22.48 -15.87
C GLY A 429 -11.73 -21.84 -15.86
N LYS A 430 -11.38 -21.06 -16.92
CA LYS A 430 -10.11 -20.32 -17.01
C LYS A 430 -10.14 -18.93 -16.39
N SER A 431 -11.28 -18.57 -15.79
CA SER A 431 -11.51 -17.25 -15.15
C SER A 431 -11.73 -17.42 -13.66
N ASN A 432 -11.64 -16.31 -12.94
CA ASN A 432 -12.01 -16.21 -11.52
C ASN A 432 -13.09 -15.13 -11.38
N TRP A 433 -14.16 -15.45 -10.67
CA TRP A 433 -15.23 -14.52 -10.34
C TRP A 433 -15.17 -14.18 -8.86
N THR A 434 -15.26 -12.87 -8.55
CA THR A 434 -15.27 -12.34 -7.19
C THR A 434 -16.39 -11.32 -7.05
N SER A 435 -17.21 -11.44 -6.01
CA SER A 435 -18.23 -10.46 -5.66
C SER A 435 -18.18 -10.17 -4.18
N GLY A 436 -18.57 -8.97 -3.80
CA GLY A 436 -18.58 -8.59 -2.39
C GLY A 436 -19.43 -7.37 -2.11
N ILE A 437 -19.72 -7.21 -0.81
CA ILE A 437 -20.38 -6.04 -0.24
C ILE A 437 -19.53 -5.51 0.91
N SER A 438 -19.40 -4.19 0.98
CA SER A 438 -18.75 -3.47 2.06
C SER A 438 -19.69 -2.41 2.60
N HIS A 439 -19.79 -2.28 3.92
CA HIS A 439 -20.55 -1.23 4.57
C HIS A 439 -19.70 -0.55 5.63
N LEU A 440 -19.69 0.78 5.61
CA LEU A 440 -19.11 1.63 6.64
C LEU A 440 -20.22 2.43 7.29
N GLN A 441 -20.27 2.44 8.61
CA GLN A 441 -21.11 3.31 9.43
C GLN A 441 -20.21 4.14 10.33
N GLY A 442 -20.34 5.46 10.32
CA GLY A 442 -19.57 6.40 11.14
C GLY A 442 -20.44 7.40 11.87
N TYR A 443 -19.99 7.79 13.06
CA TYR A 443 -20.52 8.89 13.86
C TYR A 443 -19.37 9.76 14.33
N THR A 444 -19.49 11.08 14.18
CA THR A 444 -18.49 12.05 14.60
C THR A 444 -19.18 13.15 15.41
N LYS A 445 -18.59 13.52 16.55
CA LYS A 445 -19.02 14.64 17.36
C LYS A 445 -17.80 15.50 17.68
N ASN A 446 -17.82 16.75 17.21
CA ASN A 446 -16.78 17.73 17.44
C ASN A 446 -17.37 18.90 18.21
N LYS A 447 -16.76 19.24 19.33
CA LYS A 447 -17.07 20.45 20.11
C LYS A 447 -15.94 21.46 19.86
N TYR A 448 -16.26 22.55 19.22
CA TYR A 448 -15.38 23.70 19.03
C TYR A 448 -15.66 24.75 20.09
N THR A 449 -14.62 25.34 20.67
CA THR A 449 -14.71 26.43 21.66
C THR A 449 -13.68 27.51 21.35
N GLY A 450 -14.00 28.78 21.56
CA GLY A 450 -13.11 29.92 21.29
C GLY A 450 -13.71 30.90 20.31
N THR A 451 -13.13 31.07 19.13
CA THR A 451 -13.62 32.06 18.12
C THR A 451 -15.05 31.73 17.65
N SER A 452 -15.46 30.47 17.67
CA SER A 452 -16.84 30.03 17.48
C SER A 452 -17.14 28.84 18.39
N ASP A 453 -18.23 28.93 19.18
CA ASP A 453 -18.70 27.84 20.02
C ASP A 453 -19.76 27.05 19.27
N ILE A 454 -19.35 25.90 18.69
CA ILE A 454 -20.22 25.05 17.88
C ILE A 454 -20.04 23.59 18.27
N ILE A 455 -21.15 22.85 18.37
CA ILE A 455 -21.15 21.40 18.44
C ILE A 455 -21.59 20.89 17.05
N ASN A 456 -20.73 20.11 16.44
CA ASN A 456 -20.98 19.52 15.13
C ASN A 456 -21.13 18.01 15.27
N GLU A 457 -22.32 17.48 14.99
CA GLU A 457 -22.62 16.05 15.01
C GLU A 457 -22.90 15.57 13.59
N MET A 458 -22.17 14.54 13.16
CA MET A 458 -22.21 14.04 11.80
C MET A 458 -22.40 12.53 11.79
N HIS A 459 -23.30 12.05 10.94
CA HIS A 459 -23.45 10.63 10.63
C HIS A 459 -23.07 10.40 9.17
N ASN A 460 -22.28 9.37 8.92
CA ASN A 460 -21.97 8.98 7.57
C ASN A 460 -22.06 7.47 7.40
N SER A 461 -22.58 7.04 6.26
CA SER A 461 -22.54 5.64 5.88
C SER A 461 -22.21 5.47 4.40
N SER A 462 -21.57 4.37 4.07
CA SER A 462 -21.22 4.02 2.69
C SER A 462 -21.39 2.53 2.48
N THR A 463 -22.27 2.15 1.56
CA THR A 463 -22.45 0.76 1.14
C THR A 463 -21.92 0.60 -0.27
N TYR A 464 -20.98 -0.31 -0.48
CA TYR A 464 -20.36 -0.61 -1.76
C TYR A 464 -20.59 -2.07 -2.15
N LEU A 465 -21.27 -2.28 -3.27
CA LEU A 465 -21.49 -3.60 -3.86
C LEU A 465 -20.66 -3.72 -5.13
N TYR A 466 -19.96 -4.83 -5.33
CA TYR A 466 -19.14 -5.04 -6.52
C TYR A 466 -19.13 -6.48 -7.01
N SER A 467 -18.85 -6.63 -8.31
CA SER A 467 -18.59 -7.90 -8.96
C SER A 467 -17.48 -7.75 -10.00
N GLN A 468 -16.58 -8.73 -10.07
CA GLN A 468 -15.42 -8.70 -10.95
C GLN A 468 -15.18 -10.09 -11.53
N ILE A 469 -14.85 -10.14 -12.81
CA ILE A 469 -14.35 -11.35 -13.47
C ILE A 469 -12.98 -11.06 -14.07
N SER A 470 -12.02 -11.96 -13.84
CA SER A 470 -10.68 -11.90 -14.42
C SER A 470 -10.30 -13.21 -15.06
N GLY A 471 -9.57 -13.16 -16.16
CA GLY A 471 -9.21 -14.37 -16.89
C GLY A 471 -8.28 -14.09 -18.06
N ARG A 472 -8.16 -15.10 -18.96
CA ARG A 472 -7.43 -14.94 -20.21
C ARG A 472 -8.16 -15.59 -21.38
N PHE A 473 -8.10 -14.93 -22.52
CA PHE A 473 -8.51 -15.45 -23.80
C PHE A 473 -7.27 -15.48 -24.72
N SER A 474 -6.77 -16.68 -25.03
CA SER A 474 -5.46 -16.85 -25.67
C SER A 474 -4.35 -16.11 -24.89
N GLN A 475 -3.67 -15.17 -25.53
CA GLN A 475 -2.63 -14.33 -24.91
C GLN A 475 -3.20 -13.07 -24.25
N LEU A 476 -4.40 -12.62 -24.67
CA LEU A 476 -5.07 -11.47 -24.05
C LEU A 476 -5.52 -11.83 -22.65
N ARG A 477 -5.10 -11.03 -21.67
CA ARG A 477 -5.53 -11.10 -20.28
C ARG A 477 -6.49 -9.97 -20.01
N TYR A 478 -7.58 -10.26 -19.31
CA TYR A 478 -8.62 -9.29 -19.01
C TYR A 478 -9.06 -9.32 -17.57
N MET A 479 -9.49 -8.18 -17.07
CA MET A 479 -10.21 -8.02 -15.82
C MET A 479 -11.33 -7.00 -16.06
N LEU A 480 -12.57 -7.42 -15.79
CA LEU A 480 -13.78 -6.61 -15.91
C LEU A 480 -14.42 -6.53 -14.55
N GLY A 481 -14.65 -5.36 -14.06
CA GLY A 481 -15.28 -5.12 -12.77
C GLY A 481 -16.37 -4.05 -12.87
N ILE A 482 -17.41 -4.21 -12.08
CA ILE A 482 -18.43 -3.18 -11.85
C ILE A 482 -18.71 -3.12 -10.37
N GLY A 483 -18.85 -1.91 -9.84
CA GLY A 483 -19.28 -1.65 -8.47
C GLY A 483 -20.25 -0.49 -8.42
N GLY A 484 -21.09 -0.45 -7.38
CA GLY A 484 -21.95 0.65 -7.05
C GLY A 484 -21.78 1.05 -5.59
N SER A 485 -21.63 2.36 -5.33
CA SER A 485 -21.52 2.92 -3.98
C SER A 485 -22.74 3.77 -3.69
N TYR A 486 -23.44 3.44 -2.62
CA TYR A 486 -24.49 4.27 -2.03
C TYR A 486 -23.93 4.92 -0.77
N GLN A 487 -23.93 6.24 -0.73
CA GLN A 487 -23.38 7.02 0.36
C GLN A 487 -24.48 7.89 0.98
N TYR A 488 -24.47 7.95 2.30
CA TYR A 488 -25.34 8.79 3.10
C TYR A 488 -24.49 9.63 4.04
N TYR A 489 -24.87 10.88 4.19
CA TYR A 489 -24.27 11.82 5.11
C TYR A 489 -25.36 12.70 5.72
N SER A 490 -25.30 12.97 7.02
CA SER A 490 -26.14 13.95 7.68
C SER A 490 -25.39 14.76 8.74
N GLN A 491 -25.77 16.02 8.85
CA GLN A 491 -25.28 16.98 9.82
C GLN A 491 -26.41 17.93 10.22
N GLY A 492 -26.74 17.98 11.52
CA GLY A 492 -27.91 18.76 11.98
C GLY A 492 -29.20 18.28 11.31
N THR A 493 -29.90 19.21 10.66
CA THR A 493 -31.15 18.95 9.90
C THR A 493 -30.91 18.53 8.45
N GLU A 494 -29.69 18.68 7.95
CA GLU A 494 -29.35 18.41 6.55
C GLU A 494 -28.95 16.95 6.35
N SER A 495 -29.39 16.36 5.24
CA SER A 495 -28.96 15.01 4.84
C SER A 495 -28.82 14.89 3.33
N TYR A 496 -27.84 14.11 2.89
CA TYR A 496 -27.49 13.93 1.50
C TYR A 496 -27.27 12.47 1.14
N TYR A 497 -27.70 12.10 -0.07
CA TYR A 497 -27.55 10.74 -0.62
C TYR A 497 -26.85 10.83 -1.96
N TYR A 498 -25.90 9.91 -2.18
CA TYR A 498 -25.18 9.82 -3.44
C TYR A 498 -25.11 8.37 -3.89
N PHE A 499 -25.38 8.16 -5.18
CA PHE A 499 -25.12 6.89 -5.84
C PHE A 499 -24.08 7.09 -6.93
N LEU A 500 -23.01 6.28 -6.89
CA LEU A 500 -21.87 6.37 -7.79
C LEU A 500 -21.52 4.99 -8.34
N LEU A 501 -21.31 4.89 -9.66
CA LEU A 501 -20.86 3.69 -10.33
C LEU A 501 -19.34 3.65 -10.44
N ARG A 502 -18.77 2.46 -10.34
CA ARG A 502 -17.34 2.19 -10.46
C ARG A 502 -17.06 1.05 -11.45
N PRO A 503 -17.20 1.24 -12.76
CA PRO A 503 -16.71 0.28 -13.74
C PRO A 503 -15.18 0.30 -13.78
N SER A 504 -14.59 -0.87 -14.04
CA SER A 504 -13.15 -1.04 -14.22
C SER A 504 -12.88 -2.05 -15.32
N LEU A 505 -11.97 -1.70 -16.23
CA LEU A 505 -11.47 -2.56 -17.31
C LEU A 505 -9.94 -2.57 -17.24
N SER A 506 -9.34 -3.76 -17.26
CA SER A 506 -7.91 -3.92 -17.49
C SER A 506 -7.69 -4.96 -18.59
N LEU A 507 -6.90 -4.60 -19.58
CA LEU A 507 -6.47 -5.46 -20.67
C LEU A 507 -4.95 -5.51 -20.69
N SER A 508 -4.37 -6.70 -20.85
CA SER A 508 -2.91 -6.85 -20.92
C SER A 508 -2.56 -7.89 -21.99
N TYR A 509 -1.60 -7.55 -22.84
CA TYR A 509 -1.14 -8.38 -23.93
C TYR A 509 0.39 -8.43 -23.98
N PRO A 510 1.02 -9.64 -24.02
CA PRO A 510 2.46 -9.76 -24.16
C PRO A 510 2.89 -9.40 -25.58
N ILE A 511 3.98 -8.65 -25.71
CA ILE A 511 4.57 -8.23 -26.98
C ILE A 511 6.07 -8.56 -26.99
N LEU A 512 6.62 -8.82 -28.19
CA LEU A 512 8.06 -9.03 -28.41
C LEU A 512 8.71 -10.07 -27.47
N GLY A 513 7.96 -11.06 -26.99
CA GLY A 513 8.42 -12.11 -26.08
C GLY A 513 8.69 -11.68 -24.64
N LYS A 514 9.26 -10.51 -24.41
CA LYS A 514 9.64 -9.94 -23.10
C LYS A 514 8.99 -8.61 -22.78
N GLY A 515 8.14 -8.12 -23.65
CA GLY A 515 7.38 -6.89 -23.45
C GLY A 515 5.94 -7.16 -23.03
N ASN A 516 5.29 -6.14 -22.54
CA ASN A 516 3.88 -6.16 -22.20
C ASN A 516 3.25 -4.78 -22.46
N ILE A 517 2.09 -4.80 -23.11
CA ILE A 517 1.22 -3.62 -23.22
C ILE A 517 0.02 -3.83 -22.31
N ARG A 518 -0.34 -2.82 -21.55
CA ARG A 518 -1.50 -2.86 -20.68
C ARG A 518 -2.28 -1.55 -20.79
N TYR A 519 -3.59 -1.70 -20.96
CA TYR A 519 -4.56 -0.61 -20.91
C TYR A 519 -5.46 -0.79 -19.69
N VAL A 520 -5.69 0.30 -18.97
CA VAL A 520 -6.61 0.35 -17.83
C VAL A 520 -7.55 1.53 -18.00
N PHE A 521 -8.83 1.27 -17.78
CA PHE A 521 -9.86 2.29 -17.61
C PHE A 521 -10.62 2.05 -16.32
N ASN A 522 -10.83 3.09 -15.54
CA ASN A 522 -11.68 3.03 -14.37
C ASN A 522 -12.42 4.36 -14.13
N ILE A 523 -13.57 4.26 -13.49
CA ILE A 523 -14.27 5.39 -12.89
C ILE A 523 -14.19 5.21 -11.38
N SER A 524 -13.66 6.21 -10.69
CA SER A 524 -13.52 6.20 -9.23
C SER A 524 -14.41 7.26 -8.61
N PRO A 525 -15.31 6.92 -7.68
CA PRO A 525 -16.04 7.90 -6.90
C PRO A 525 -15.09 8.58 -5.90
N ASN A 526 -15.28 9.88 -5.71
CA ASN A 526 -14.56 10.68 -4.73
C ASN A 526 -15.58 11.40 -3.85
N ALA A 527 -15.58 11.09 -2.57
CA ALA A 527 -16.41 11.75 -1.56
C ALA A 527 -15.69 12.98 -0.99
N PRO A 528 -16.41 14.01 -0.55
CA PRO A 528 -15.82 15.08 0.25
C PRO A 528 -15.33 14.51 1.59
N SER A 529 -14.25 15.09 2.13
CA SER A 529 -13.81 14.76 3.49
C SER A 529 -14.83 15.25 4.53
N LEU A 530 -14.92 14.57 5.67
CA LEU A 530 -15.81 14.99 6.75
C LEU A 530 -15.45 16.37 7.29
N ALA A 531 -14.17 16.72 7.29
CA ALA A 531 -13.71 18.06 7.67
C ALA A 531 -14.27 19.12 6.74
N ASN A 532 -14.21 18.91 5.41
CA ASN A 532 -14.72 19.88 4.42
C ASN A 532 -16.24 20.02 4.45
N LEU A 533 -16.97 18.98 4.90
CA LEU A 533 -18.42 19.00 5.08
C LEU A 533 -18.87 19.72 6.36
N SER A 534 -17.95 20.08 7.25
CA SER A 534 -18.27 20.84 8.46
C SER A 534 -18.93 22.18 8.09
N ASN A 535 -19.90 22.64 8.89
CA ASN A 535 -20.48 23.98 8.76
C ASN A 535 -19.71 25.06 9.56
N ASN A 536 -18.49 24.74 9.96
CA ASN A 536 -17.68 25.61 10.82
C ASN A 536 -16.91 26.65 10.00
N ARG A 537 -16.64 27.80 10.65
CA ARG A 537 -15.84 28.89 10.13
C ARG A 537 -14.82 29.29 11.20
N GLN A 538 -13.52 29.09 10.89
CA GLN A 538 -12.41 29.26 11.83
C GLN A 538 -11.47 30.37 11.33
N GLN A 539 -11.17 31.34 12.18
CA GLN A 539 -10.19 32.38 11.88
C GLN A 539 -8.77 31.79 12.00
N SER A 540 -7.96 31.96 10.94
CA SER A 540 -6.58 31.49 10.87
C SER A 540 -5.53 32.60 11.05
N ASN A 541 -5.85 33.82 10.60
CA ASN A 541 -5.00 35.01 10.80
C ASN A 541 -5.86 36.29 10.76
N GLU A 542 -5.21 37.45 10.67
CA GLU A 542 -5.88 38.74 10.74
C GLU A 542 -6.82 39.02 9.54
N TYR A 543 -6.68 38.27 8.44
CA TYR A 543 -7.43 38.49 7.20
C TYR A 543 -8.19 37.26 6.72
N GLU A 544 -7.95 36.08 7.30
CA GLU A 544 -8.38 34.81 6.74
C GLU A 544 -9.26 34.01 7.68
N TYR A 545 -10.29 33.41 7.08
CA TYR A 545 -11.08 32.34 7.67
C TYR A 545 -10.98 31.08 6.83
N HIS A 546 -10.87 29.94 7.45
CA HIS A 546 -11.16 28.67 6.82
C HIS A 546 -12.63 28.33 7.03
N VAL A 547 -13.29 27.89 5.95
CA VAL A 547 -14.72 27.63 5.95
C VAL A 547 -15.00 26.24 5.40
N GLY A 548 -15.82 25.48 6.10
CA GLY A 548 -16.34 24.22 5.58
C GLY A 548 -17.57 24.45 4.71
N ASN A 549 -17.95 23.44 3.94
CA ASN A 549 -19.09 23.52 3.02
C ASN A 549 -19.93 22.23 3.09
N PRO A 550 -21.04 22.23 3.83
CA PRO A 550 -21.89 21.04 3.95
C PRO A 550 -22.60 20.65 2.64
N ASN A 551 -22.61 21.52 1.63
CA ASN A 551 -23.29 21.28 0.34
C ASN A 551 -22.42 20.53 -0.67
N LEU A 552 -21.19 20.16 -0.33
CA LEU A 552 -20.30 19.41 -1.21
C LEU A 552 -20.88 18.03 -1.55
N LYS A 553 -20.77 17.67 -2.83
CA LYS A 553 -21.28 16.41 -3.36
C LYS A 553 -20.15 15.54 -3.85
N SER A 554 -20.30 14.22 -3.69
CA SER A 554 -19.39 13.26 -4.30
C SER A 554 -19.37 13.41 -5.83
N TYR A 555 -18.21 13.21 -6.44
CA TYR A 555 -18.00 13.31 -7.89
C TYR A 555 -17.28 12.10 -8.45
N SER A 556 -17.34 11.93 -9.77
CA SER A 556 -16.66 10.83 -10.46
C SER A 556 -15.37 11.31 -11.14
N ARG A 557 -14.34 10.48 -11.03
CA ARG A 557 -13.06 10.66 -11.69
C ARG A 557 -12.87 9.54 -12.71
N TYR A 558 -12.66 9.92 -13.96
CA TYR A 558 -12.43 9.02 -15.10
C TYR A 558 -10.93 8.93 -15.34
N THR A 559 -10.35 7.74 -15.25
CA THR A 559 -8.91 7.55 -15.43
C THR A 559 -8.67 6.47 -16.47
N GLN A 560 -7.77 6.75 -17.40
CA GLN A 560 -7.26 5.77 -18.34
C GLN A 560 -5.75 5.84 -18.40
N THR A 561 -5.12 4.67 -18.49
CA THR A 561 -3.66 4.55 -18.56
C THR A 561 -3.25 3.50 -19.58
N LEU A 562 -2.20 3.79 -20.33
CA LEU A 562 -1.50 2.86 -21.20
C LEU A 562 -0.08 2.68 -20.65
N THR A 563 0.27 1.44 -20.32
CA THR A 563 1.61 1.10 -19.84
C THR A 563 2.27 0.17 -20.85
N LEU A 564 3.45 0.57 -21.30
CA LEU A 564 4.34 -0.22 -22.13
C LEU A 564 5.55 -0.61 -21.30
N SER A 565 5.89 -1.88 -21.22
CA SER A 565 7.09 -2.34 -20.53
C SER A 565 7.86 -3.33 -21.38
N TYR A 566 9.18 -3.28 -21.28
CA TYR A 566 10.07 -4.22 -21.97
C TYR A 566 11.25 -4.56 -21.07
N GLU A 567 11.57 -5.85 -20.95
CA GLU A 567 12.67 -6.37 -20.16
C GLU A 567 13.73 -6.99 -21.06
N HIS A 568 14.97 -6.57 -20.87
CA HIS A 568 16.16 -7.13 -21.51
C HIS A 568 17.14 -7.60 -20.43
N LYS A 569 18.10 -8.42 -20.79
CA LYS A 569 19.15 -8.90 -19.88
C LYS A 569 19.89 -7.76 -19.14
N TYR A 570 20.06 -6.61 -19.81
CA TYR A 570 20.84 -5.47 -19.32
C TYR A 570 20.01 -4.25 -18.93
N PHE A 571 18.73 -4.24 -19.26
CA PHE A 571 17.87 -3.11 -18.91
C PHE A 571 16.40 -3.50 -18.81
N TYR A 572 15.67 -2.70 -18.05
CA TYR A 572 14.22 -2.66 -18.03
C TYR A 572 13.75 -1.25 -18.33
N ILE A 573 12.74 -1.11 -19.17
CA ILE A 573 12.07 0.16 -19.45
C ILE A 573 10.57 0.02 -19.26
N GLU A 574 9.96 1.00 -18.62
CA GLU A 574 8.50 1.12 -18.47
C GLU A 574 8.10 2.56 -18.76
N ASN A 575 7.15 2.73 -19.66
CA ASN A 575 6.49 4.00 -19.91
C ASN A 575 5.01 3.87 -19.58
N THR A 576 4.48 4.78 -18.79
CA THR A 576 3.06 4.90 -18.46
C THR A 576 2.56 6.28 -18.90
N THR A 577 1.65 6.29 -19.85
CA THR A 577 0.91 7.49 -20.26
C THR A 577 -0.50 7.40 -19.72
N GLY A 578 -0.98 8.46 -19.12
CA GLY A 578 -2.31 8.50 -18.52
C GLY A 578 -3.05 9.81 -18.76
N TYR A 579 -4.36 9.71 -18.68
CA TYR A 579 -5.27 10.84 -18.71
C TYR A 579 -6.34 10.66 -17.64
N MET A 580 -6.61 11.71 -16.89
CA MET A 580 -7.61 11.77 -15.85
C MET A 580 -8.54 12.98 -16.11
N TYR A 581 -9.83 12.75 -15.97
CA TYR A 581 -10.83 13.80 -16.01
C TYR A 581 -11.78 13.68 -14.83
N SER A 582 -12.02 14.77 -14.16
CA SER A 582 -12.99 14.88 -13.06
C SER A 582 -14.07 15.88 -13.44
N GLN A 583 -15.32 15.43 -13.40
CA GLN A 583 -16.48 16.28 -13.58
C GLN A 583 -16.96 16.77 -12.22
N LYS A 584 -17.12 18.07 -12.09
CA LYS A 584 -17.52 18.75 -10.84
C LYS A 584 -16.63 18.36 -9.65
N PRO A 585 -15.29 18.44 -9.77
CA PRO A 585 -14.40 18.11 -8.67
C PRO A 585 -14.57 19.08 -7.50
N ILE A 586 -14.24 18.62 -6.31
CA ILE A 586 -14.12 19.46 -5.12
C ILE A 586 -12.70 20.02 -5.11
N LEU A 587 -12.55 21.32 -5.31
CA LEU A 587 -11.27 22.03 -5.30
C LEU A 587 -11.36 23.25 -4.40
N GLU A 588 -10.21 23.73 -3.95
CA GLU A 588 -10.12 24.94 -3.15
C GLU A 588 -10.64 26.15 -3.94
N GLU A 589 -11.36 27.02 -3.26
CA GLU A 589 -11.80 28.31 -3.76
C GLU A 589 -11.62 29.35 -2.67
N ILE A 590 -11.01 30.46 -3.03
CA ILE A 590 -10.80 31.59 -2.14
C ILE A 590 -11.75 32.72 -2.55
N THR A 591 -12.58 33.11 -1.61
CA THR A 591 -13.56 34.20 -1.84
C THR A 591 -13.22 35.43 -1.02
N ARG A 592 -13.45 36.58 -1.59
CA ARG A 592 -13.31 37.87 -0.93
C ARG A 592 -14.68 38.32 -0.41
N ASN A 593 -14.80 38.44 0.90
CA ASN A 593 -16.00 39.01 1.53
C ASN A 593 -15.94 40.54 1.61
N GLY A 594 -17.08 41.17 1.61
CA GLY A 594 -17.20 42.61 1.76
C GLY A 594 -16.66 43.12 3.10
N LYS A 595 -16.58 44.45 3.25
CA LYS A 595 -16.10 45.07 4.49
C LYS A 595 -17.06 44.79 5.66
N THR A 596 -16.59 44.05 6.65
CA THR A 596 -17.22 43.95 7.97
C THR A 596 -16.39 44.77 8.94
N ASN A 597 -16.97 45.73 9.63
CA ASN A 597 -16.24 46.66 10.51
C ASN A 597 -15.07 47.39 9.81
N GLY A 598 -15.24 47.74 8.51
CA GLY A 598 -14.20 48.42 7.74
C GLY A 598 -13.06 47.54 7.21
N LYS A 599 -13.03 46.26 7.52
CA LYS A 599 -11.98 45.31 7.13
C LYS A 599 -12.45 44.30 6.09
N THR A 600 -11.62 44.02 5.07
CA THR A 600 -11.85 42.97 4.06
C THR A 600 -11.39 41.62 4.64
N TRP A 601 -12.21 40.58 4.44
CA TRP A 601 -11.93 39.22 4.84
C TRP A 601 -11.88 38.28 3.65
N PHE A 602 -11.10 37.23 3.76
CA PHE A 602 -10.94 36.19 2.76
C PHE A 602 -11.31 34.84 3.35
N ASP A 603 -12.22 34.15 2.69
CA ASP A 603 -12.64 32.80 3.08
C ASP A 603 -11.96 31.77 2.18
N PHE A 604 -11.24 30.87 2.80
CA PHE A 604 -10.57 29.71 2.21
C PHE A 604 -11.46 28.48 2.43
N GLY A 605 -11.98 27.92 1.36
CA GLY A 605 -12.89 26.80 1.45
C GLY A 605 -12.78 25.89 0.25
N TYR A 606 -13.66 24.90 0.20
CA TYR A 606 -13.77 23.96 -0.90
C TYR A 606 -15.13 24.08 -1.55
N GLU A 607 -15.13 24.14 -2.88
CA GLU A 607 -16.34 24.26 -3.68
C GLU A 607 -16.40 23.21 -4.78
N GLN A 608 -17.63 22.95 -5.24
CA GLN A 608 -17.87 22.12 -6.40
C GLN A 608 -17.49 22.92 -7.66
N GLN A 609 -16.35 22.61 -8.26
CA GLN A 609 -15.81 23.31 -9.43
C GLN A 609 -16.31 22.70 -10.76
N LYS A 610 -16.00 23.30 -11.92
CA LYS A 610 -16.48 22.81 -13.22
C LYS A 610 -15.82 21.53 -13.66
N SER A 611 -14.48 21.52 -13.75
CA SER A 611 -13.72 20.33 -14.18
C SER A 611 -12.25 20.39 -13.77
N ALA A 612 -11.64 19.22 -13.71
CA ALA A 612 -10.19 19.05 -13.61
C ALA A 612 -9.73 17.98 -14.58
N ALA A 613 -8.63 18.21 -15.27
CA ALA A 613 -8.04 17.26 -16.19
C ALA A 613 -6.51 17.23 -16.02
N ASP A 614 -5.96 16.02 -15.96
CA ASP A 614 -4.53 15.79 -15.92
C ASP A 614 -4.12 14.83 -17.02
N PHE A 615 -3.06 15.17 -17.74
CA PHE A 615 -2.35 14.29 -18.65
C PHE A 615 -0.93 14.09 -18.10
N TRP A 616 -0.49 12.84 -17.97
CA TRP A 616 0.86 12.55 -17.53
C TRP A 616 1.54 11.48 -18.38
N ASN A 617 2.84 11.61 -18.48
CA ASN A 617 3.72 10.58 -18.99
C ASN A 617 4.83 10.34 -17.98
N TYR A 618 5.03 9.10 -17.59
CA TYR A 618 6.10 8.69 -16.69
C TYR A 618 6.93 7.59 -17.34
N THR A 619 8.22 7.82 -17.47
CA THR A 619 9.18 6.85 -17.98
C THR A 619 10.18 6.48 -16.90
N ASN A 620 10.40 5.20 -16.70
CA ASN A 620 11.35 4.65 -15.77
C ASN A 620 12.28 3.67 -16.50
N VAL A 621 13.57 3.76 -16.22
CA VAL A 621 14.61 2.92 -16.82
C VAL A 621 15.51 2.38 -15.73
N GLN A 622 15.84 1.09 -15.81
CA GLN A 622 16.84 0.44 -14.97
C GLN A 622 17.88 -0.20 -15.87
N PHE A 623 19.17 0.12 -15.65
CA PHE A 623 20.29 -0.51 -16.31
C PHE A 623 20.98 -1.47 -15.35
N TYR A 624 21.04 -2.73 -15.69
CA TYR A 624 21.78 -3.77 -14.96
C TYR A 624 23.21 -3.80 -15.49
N VAL A 625 24.04 -2.82 -15.04
CA VAL A 625 25.44 -2.65 -15.49
C VAL A 625 26.22 -3.93 -15.23
N ILE A 626 26.08 -4.48 -14.03
CA ILE A 626 26.53 -5.82 -13.66
C ILE A 626 25.33 -6.51 -13.02
N PRO A 627 24.73 -7.50 -13.70
CA PRO A 627 23.55 -8.20 -13.20
C PRO A 627 23.74 -8.66 -11.73
N ASN A 628 22.76 -8.38 -10.87
CA ASN A 628 22.73 -8.67 -9.44
C ASN A 628 23.82 -7.97 -8.59
N VAL A 629 24.68 -7.12 -9.18
CA VAL A 629 25.74 -6.39 -8.46
C VAL A 629 25.53 -4.89 -8.56
N LEU A 630 25.45 -4.33 -9.78
CA LEU A 630 25.33 -2.89 -9.98
C LEU A 630 24.14 -2.56 -10.88
N THR A 631 23.21 -1.80 -10.34
CA THR A 631 22.06 -1.26 -11.06
C THR A 631 22.10 0.28 -11.02
N LEU A 632 21.89 0.90 -12.16
CA LEU A 632 21.56 2.31 -12.27
C LEU A 632 20.08 2.43 -12.60
N ASP A 633 19.36 3.29 -11.91
CA ASP A 633 17.96 3.56 -12.16
C ASP A 633 17.71 5.05 -12.33
N GLY A 634 16.75 5.39 -13.16
CA GLY A 634 16.34 6.76 -13.38
C GLY A 634 14.96 6.84 -13.99
N GLY A 635 14.34 7.98 -13.82
CA GLY A 635 13.03 8.22 -14.39
C GLY A 635 12.72 9.70 -14.52
N PHE A 636 11.79 9.99 -15.42
CA PHE A 636 11.23 11.33 -15.56
C PHE A 636 9.72 11.26 -15.71
N SER A 637 9.05 12.30 -15.23
CA SER A 637 7.60 12.49 -15.28
C SER A 637 7.30 13.86 -15.88
N TYR A 638 6.40 13.87 -16.85
CA TYR A 638 5.80 15.07 -17.38
C TYR A 638 4.31 15.09 -17.04
N LEU A 639 3.81 16.20 -16.49
CA LEU A 639 2.43 16.40 -16.10
C LEU A 639 1.91 17.70 -16.73
N LEU A 640 0.72 17.61 -17.33
CA LEU A 640 -0.09 18.76 -17.76
C LEU A 640 -1.41 18.70 -17.01
N SER A 641 -1.75 19.77 -16.31
CA SER A 641 -3.01 19.89 -15.58
C SER A 641 -3.79 21.11 -16.03
N ARG A 642 -5.11 20.96 -16.13
CA ARG A 642 -6.03 22.05 -16.36
C ARG A 642 -7.18 21.98 -15.35
N TYR A 643 -7.27 22.98 -14.52
CA TYR A 643 -8.31 23.13 -13.50
C TYR A 643 -9.22 24.29 -13.88
N VAL A 644 -10.50 24.01 -14.07
CA VAL A 644 -11.52 25.00 -14.42
C VAL A 644 -12.47 25.13 -13.24
N GLY A 645 -12.28 26.19 -12.50
CA GLY A 645 -13.12 26.57 -11.37
C GLY A 645 -14.36 27.36 -11.80
N ASN A 646 -15.16 27.79 -10.84
CA ASN A 646 -16.29 28.66 -11.05
C ASN A 646 -15.79 30.04 -11.48
N ASN A 647 -14.72 30.54 -10.88
CA ASN A 647 -14.16 31.87 -11.03
C ASN A 647 -12.71 31.92 -11.54
N TYR A 648 -12.10 30.78 -11.84
CA TYR A 648 -10.72 30.70 -12.29
C TYR A 648 -10.49 29.62 -13.36
N THR A 649 -9.36 29.73 -14.07
CA THR A 649 -8.82 28.64 -14.90
C THR A 649 -7.33 28.64 -14.77
N HIS A 650 -6.78 27.54 -14.31
CA HIS A 650 -5.34 27.33 -14.17
C HIS A 650 -4.85 26.23 -15.10
N ASN A 651 -3.75 26.50 -15.79
CA ASN A 651 -2.99 25.51 -16.53
C ASN A 651 -1.63 25.36 -15.85
N PHE A 652 -1.28 24.15 -15.53
CA PHE A 652 -0.05 23.83 -14.84
C PHE A 652 0.74 22.77 -15.61
N HIS A 653 2.05 22.90 -15.60
CA HIS A 653 2.93 21.86 -16.14
C HIS A 653 4.10 21.59 -15.20
N ARG A 654 4.53 20.35 -15.17
CA ARG A 654 5.64 19.89 -14.36
C ARG A 654 6.50 18.92 -15.12
N LEU A 655 7.82 19.13 -15.06
CA LEU A 655 8.82 18.12 -15.34
C LEU A 655 9.52 17.77 -14.04
N TRP A 656 9.57 16.49 -13.73
CA TRP A 656 10.22 15.96 -12.53
C TRP A 656 11.07 14.75 -12.91
N GLY A 657 12.15 14.49 -12.17
CA GLY A 657 13.00 13.34 -12.43
C GLY A 657 13.86 12.95 -11.25
N TYR A 658 14.41 11.75 -11.34
CA TYR A 658 15.35 11.19 -10.38
C TYR A 658 16.39 10.32 -11.07
N VAL A 659 17.51 10.14 -10.39
CA VAL A 659 18.53 9.14 -10.73
C VAL A 659 18.97 8.44 -9.46
N GLY A 660 19.36 7.17 -9.57
CA GLY A 660 19.79 6.37 -8.45
C GLY A 660 20.76 5.26 -8.85
N THR A 661 21.42 4.70 -7.86
CA THR A 661 22.30 3.54 -8.01
C THR A 661 22.17 2.60 -6.84
N LYS A 662 22.32 1.31 -7.11
CA LYS A 662 22.37 0.24 -6.11
C LYS A 662 23.56 -0.65 -6.41
N LEU A 663 24.40 -0.89 -5.40
CA LEU A 663 25.61 -1.72 -5.49
C LEU A 663 25.60 -2.75 -4.37
N PHE A 664 25.64 -4.03 -4.73
CA PHE A 664 25.64 -5.18 -3.82
C PHE A 664 26.98 -5.91 -3.88
N LEU A 665 27.80 -5.80 -2.83
CA LEU A 665 29.10 -6.43 -2.72
C LEU A 665 29.16 -7.36 -1.50
N GLY A 666 28.89 -8.64 -1.71
CA GLY A 666 28.87 -9.63 -0.63
C GLY A 666 27.90 -9.25 0.48
N LYS A 667 28.43 -8.90 1.66
CA LYS A 667 27.65 -8.47 2.83
C LYS A 667 27.30 -6.98 2.83
N TRP A 668 27.84 -6.20 1.89
CA TRP A 668 27.66 -4.78 1.78
C TRP A 668 26.54 -4.44 0.77
N ASN A 669 25.74 -3.45 1.10
CA ASN A 669 24.74 -2.87 0.23
C ASN A 669 24.90 -1.35 0.26
N PHE A 670 25.16 -0.75 -0.90
CA PHE A 670 25.29 0.69 -1.08
C PHE A 670 24.15 1.16 -1.96
N ARG A 671 23.60 2.33 -1.63
CA ARG A 671 22.62 3.03 -2.43
C ARG A 671 22.87 4.50 -2.39
N ALA A 672 22.68 5.17 -3.51
CA ALA A 672 22.59 6.62 -3.58
C ALA A 672 21.49 7.01 -4.55
N SER A 673 20.79 8.11 -4.27
CA SER A 673 19.78 8.66 -5.17
C SER A 673 19.71 10.18 -5.03
N TRP A 674 19.37 10.83 -6.13
CA TRP A 674 18.97 12.22 -6.19
C TRP A 674 17.59 12.31 -6.81
N SER A 675 16.73 13.16 -6.25
CA SER A 675 15.43 13.53 -6.81
C SER A 675 15.32 15.04 -6.95
N ALA A 676 14.75 15.47 -8.07
CA ALA A 676 14.53 16.89 -8.35
C ALA A 676 13.45 17.47 -7.43
N LYS A 677 13.40 18.79 -7.32
CA LYS A 677 12.29 19.54 -6.72
C LYS A 677 10.99 19.15 -7.41
N GLU A 678 9.97 18.78 -6.63
CA GLU A 678 8.66 18.41 -7.14
C GLU A 678 7.63 19.49 -6.82
N ARG A 679 6.79 19.81 -7.82
CA ARG A 679 5.68 20.75 -7.70
C ARG A 679 4.39 20.02 -8.03
N ASN A 680 3.36 20.18 -7.22
CA ASN A 680 2.03 19.60 -7.44
C ASN A 680 1.00 20.72 -7.32
N PHE A 681 0.04 20.75 -8.24
CA PHE A 681 -0.98 21.78 -8.30
C PHE A 681 -2.37 21.17 -8.15
N ASN A 682 -3.24 21.84 -7.39
CA ASN A 682 -4.61 21.41 -7.17
C ASN A 682 -5.49 22.62 -6.87
N GLY A 683 -6.45 22.91 -7.79
CA GLY A 683 -7.33 24.06 -7.65
C GLY A 683 -6.59 25.38 -7.77
N GLU A 684 -6.49 26.14 -6.72
CA GLU A 684 -5.75 27.40 -6.61
C GLU A 684 -4.42 27.26 -5.84
N SER A 685 -4.11 26.06 -5.34
CA SER A 685 -2.92 25.80 -4.51
C SER A 685 -1.86 25.00 -5.23
N GLU A 686 -0.61 25.37 -5.01
CA GLU A 686 0.58 24.67 -5.46
C GLU A 686 1.40 24.23 -4.24
N ASN A 687 1.75 22.93 -4.18
CA ASN A 687 2.64 22.38 -3.18
C ASN A 687 3.99 22.03 -3.79
N THR A 688 5.06 22.36 -3.09
CA THR A 688 6.45 22.10 -3.51
C THR A 688 7.16 21.24 -2.47
N THR A 689 7.81 20.17 -2.91
CA THR A 689 8.79 19.41 -2.12
C THR A 689 10.18 19.70 -2.68
N GLY A 690 11.12 20.05 -1.82
CA GLY A 690 12.51 20.34 -2.22
C GLY A 690 13.20 19.10 -2.80
N GLN A 691 14.31 19.33 -3.49
CA GLN A 691 15.17 18.24 -3.95
C GLN A 691 15.72 17.43 -2.75
N ASN A 692 16.04 16.16 -2.99
CA ASN A 692 16.63 15.31 -1.97
C ASN A 692 17.82 14.54 -2.54
N ILE A 693 18.90 14.43 -1.75
CA ILE A 693 20.06 13.58 -2.02
C ILE A 693 20.19 12.62 -0.86
N GLU A 694 20.17 11.34 -1.16
CA GLU A 694 20.24 10.27 -0.16
C GLU A 694 21.40 9.34 -0.45
N ALA A 695 22.02 8.83 0.60
CA ALA A 695 22.99 7.75 0.51
C ALA A 695 22.78 6.77 1.66
N GLN A 696 22.98 5.51 1.39
CA GLN A 696 22.82 4.45 2.37
C GLN A 696 23.92 3.41 2.22
N VAL A 697 24.43 2.96 3.35
CA VAL A 697 25.38 1.84 3.45
C VAL A 697 24.85 0.87 4.50
N ASN A 698 24.65 -0.39 4.13
CA ASN A 698 24.25 -1.44 5.07
C ASN A 698 25.27 -2.57 5.02
N TYR A 699 25.59 -3.10 6.18
CA TYR A 699 26.44 -4.27 6.36
C TYR A 699 25.70 -5.38 7.11
N LYS A 700 25.64 -6.55 6.52
CA LYS A 700 25.07 -7.76 7.15
C LYS A 700 26.12 -8.42 8.04
N LEU A 701 26.05 -8.15 9.35
CA LEU A 701 27.03 -8.66 10.32
C LEU A 701 26.89 -10.18 10.50
N THR A 702 25.64 -10.61 10.78
CA THR A 702 25.27 -12.04 10.89
C THR A 702 24.04 -12.33 10.04
N GLN A 703 23.51 -13.55 10.06
CA GLN A 703 22.24 -13.86 9.40
C GLN A 703 21.05 -13.10 10.00
N ASP A 704 21.12 -12.77 11.29
CA ASP A 704 20.05 -12.17 12.05
C ASP A 704 20.27 -10.67 12.34
N LEU A 705 21.50 -10.15 12.14
CA LEU A 705 21.88 -8.78 12.51
C LEU A 705 22.48 -8.03 11.33
N SER A 706 21.96 -6.84 11.06
CA SER A 706 22.55 -5.85 10.15
C SER A 706 22.66 -4.48 10.81
N ILE A 707 23.68 -3.74 10.40
CA ILE A 707 23.93 -2.35 10.79
C ILE A 707 24.08 -1.51 9.53
N GLY A 708 23.54 -0.30 9.56
CA GLY A 708 23.62 0.62 8.42
C GLY A 708 23.70 2.08 8.84
N LEU A 709 24.16 2.88 7.91
CA LEU A 709 24.11 4.34 7.96
C LEU A 709 23.23 4.83 6.82
N TYR A 710 22.34 5.74 7.12
CA TYR A 710 21.48 6.41 6.15
C TYR A 710 21.67 7.91 6.26
N GLY A 711 22.03 8.55 5.13
CA GLY A 711 22.11 9.99 5.00
C GLY A 711 20.98 10.54 4.15
N SER A 712 20.32 11.59 4.59
CA SER A 712 19.28 12.29 3.82
C SER A 712 19.56 13.78 3.72
N HIS A 713 19.04 14.42 2.67
CA HIS A 713 19.25 15.83 2.35
C HIS A 713 20.74 16.21 2.36
N LEU A 714 21.58 15.29 1.85
CA LEU A 714 23.02 15.45 1.82
C LEU A 714 23.40 16.65 0.94
N PHE A 715 24.39 17.45 1.40
CA PHE A 715 24.90 18.63 0.72
C PHE A 715 23.87 19.75 0.49
N LEU A 716 22.69 19.69 1.14
CA LEU A 716 21.67 20.71 1.06
C LEU A 716 21.80 21.69 2.23
N LYS A 717 22.18 22.95 1.93
CA LYS A 717 22.44 23.98 2.94
C LYS A 717 21.24 24.27 3.86
N ASN A 718 20.04 24.29 3.29
CA ASN A 718 18.80 24.61 4.00
C ASN A 718 18.05 23.37 4.52
N GLY A 719 18.66 22.18 4.40
CA GLY A 719 18.03 20.92 4.78
C GLY A 719 16.83 20.58 3.89
N SER A 720 15.78 20.03 4.52
CA SER A 720 14.52 19.78 3.85
C SER A 720 13.72 21.07 3.70
N THR A 721 13.11 21.27 2.54
CA THR A 721 12.23 22.40 2.26
C THR A 721 10.87 21.92 1.74
N PHE A 722 9.81 22.57 2.22
CA PHE A 722 8.45 22.41 1.72
C PHE A 722 7.92 23.79 1.38
N GLY A 723 7.20 23.92 0.27
CA GLY A 723 6.60 25.19 -0.13
C GLY A 723 5.11 25.01 -0.42
N GLU A 724 4.35 26.07 -0.17
CA GLU A 724 2.95 26.19 -0.57
C GLU A 724 2.77 27.56 -1.22
N ALA A 725 2.16 27.58 -2.40
CA ALA A 725 1.80 28.83 -3.07
C ALA A 725 0.32 28.83 -3.43
N THR A 726 -0.34 29.98 -3.27
CA THR A 726 -1.74 30.19 -3.64
C THR A 726 -1.80 31.14 -4.83
N HIS A 727 -2.60 30.78 -5.83
CA HIS A 727 -2.71 31.49 -7.11
C HIS A 727 -4.13 32.05 -7.35
N SER A 728 -4.81 32.49 -6.29
CA SER A 728 -6.14 33.06 -6.41
C SER A 728 -6.10 34.49 -6.99
N GLN A 729 -7.19 34.91 -7.59
CA GLN A 729 -7.36 36.30 -8.03
C GLN A 729 -7.39 37.31 -6.87
N PHE A 730 -7.73 36.85 -5.66
CA PHE A 730 -7.87 37.68 -4.47
C PHE A 730 -6.68 37.56 -3.51
N VAL A 731 -6.05 36.43 -3.48
CA VAL A 731 -4.94 36.15 -2.55
C VAL A 731 -3.83 35.44 -3.28
N LYS A 732 -2.62 35.97 -3.18
CA LYS A 732 -1.39 35.30 -3.58
C LYS A 732 -0.59 35.04 -2.33
N LYS A 733 -0.22 33.79 -2.10
CA LYS A 733 0.66 33.39 -1.00
C LYS A 733 1.87 32.65 -1.55
N ASP A 734 3.00 32.85 -0.91
CA ASP A 734 4.21 32.06 -1.13
C ASP A 734 4.80 31.74 0.26
N LEU A 735 4.69 30.50 0.66
CA LEU A 735 5.15 29.99 1.95
C LEU A 735 6.25 28.98 1.72
N THR A 736 7.37 29.11 2.45
CA THR A 736 8.45 28.11 2.46
C THR A 736 8.80 27.72 3.89
N VAL A 737 8.72 26.42 4.17
CA VAL A 737 9.15 25.81 5.43
C VAL A 737 10.58 25.32 5.28
N TYR A 738 11.46 25.74 6.15
CA TYR A 738 12.84 25.29 6.23
C TYR A 738 13.05 24.41 7.47
N ILE A 739 13.74 23.28 7.27
CA ILE A 739 14.10 22.36 8.35
C ILE A 739 15.62 22.09 8.24
N PRO A 740 16.46 23.03 8.69
CA PRO A 740 17.92 22.92 8.54
C PRO A 740 18.51 21.70 9.25
N GLU A 741 17.88 21.22 10.33
CA GLU A 741 18.33 20.06 11.11
C GLU A 741 18.19 18.74 10.35
N TRP A 742 17.36 18.71 9.30
CA TRP A 742 17.31 17.56 8.40
C TRP A 742 18.36 17.61 7.28
N GLY A 743 19.08 18.75 7.16
CA GLY A 743 20.21 18.87 6.25
C GLY A 743 21.40 18.03 6.72
N ASN A 744 21.94 17.21 5.82
CA ASN A 744 22.99 16.23 6.15
C ASN A 744 22.63 15.34 7.35
N MET A 745 21.35 14.99 7.49
CA MET A 745 20.90 14.12 8.58
C MET A 745 21.48 12.72 8.39
N ILE A 746 22.20 12.23 9.38
CA ILE A 746 22.77 10.88 9.40
C ILE A 746 22.02 10.08 10.45
N SER A 747 21.49 8.92 10.07
CA SER A 747 20.81 7.98 10.94
C SER A 747 21.56 6.66 11.01
N LEU A 748 21.60 6.07 12.21
CA LEU A 748 22.06 4.71 12.44
C LEU A 748 20.86 3.77 12.32
N ASN A 749 20.97 2.75 11.47
CA ASN A 749 19.98 1.69 11.35
C ASN A 749 20.53 0.40 11.94
N LEU A 750 19.82 -0.17 12.90
CA LEU A 750 20.16 -1.46 13.52
C LEU A 750 18.96 -2.39 13.39
N THR A 751 19.11 -3.47 12.63
CA THR A 751 18.07 -4.49 12.44
C THR A 751 18.52 -5.81 13.00
N TRP A 752 17.77 -6.36 13.97
CA TRP A 752 17.97 -7.69 14.51
C TRP A 752 16.67 -8.48 14.45
N ASN A 753 16.74 -9.72 13.93
CA ASN A 753 15.58 -10.58 13.72
C ASN A 753 15.95 -12.04 14.02
N LEU A 754 15.76 -12.45 15.26
CA LEU A 754 15.96 -13.84 15.69
C LEU A 754 14.68 -14.64 15.47
N SER A 755 14.76 -15.72 14.71
CA SER A 755 13.63 -16.64 14.51
C SER A 755 14.10 -18.08 14.67
N ARG A 756 13.38 -18.85 15.47
CA ARG A 756 13.67 -20.28 15.73
C ARG A 756 12.39 -21.10 15.62
N GLY A 757 12.48 -22.35 15.14
CA GLY A 757 11.39 -23.32 15.10
C GLY A 757 10.95 -23.74 13.68
N ARG A 758 9.98 -24.68 13.61
CA ARG A 758 9.42 -25.21 12.36
C ARG A 758 8.28 -24.35 11.82
N LYS A 759 8.07 -24.36 10.50
CA LYS A 759 7.24 -23.45 9.71
C LYS A 759 5.72 -23.57 9.99
N TYR A 760 5.01 -22.43 10.07
CA TYR A 760 3.56 -22.29 10.28
C TYR A 760 2.87 -21.73 9.03
N GLN A 761 1.60 -22.11 8.77
CA GLN A 761 0.75 -21.52 7.74
C GLN A 761 -0.10 -20.40 8.35
N SER A 762 0.12 -19.16 7.94
CA SER A 762 -0.85 -18.11 8.12
C SER A 762 -1.58 -17.83 6.81
N GLU A 763 -2.85 -17.50 6.89
CA GLU A 763 -3.66 -17.20 5.73
C GLU A 763 -3.93 -15.72 5.52
N GLN A 764 -4.56 -15.41 4.41
CA GLN A 764 -4.60 -14.16 3.70
C GLN A 764 -5.80 -13.30 4.11
N LYS A 765 -5.56 -12.10 4.62
CA LYS A 765 -6.61 -11.11 4.90
C LYS A 765 -6.57 -10.01 3.84
N GLY A 766 -7.53 -10.02 2.90
CA GLY A 766 -7.63 -9.05 1.81
C GLY A 766 -8.46 -7.80 2.13
N VAL A 767 -8.82 -7.56 3.41
CA VAL A 767 -9.61 -6.41 3.84
C VAL A 767 -8.93 -5.75 5.05
N TRP A 768 -8.97 -4.42 5.13
CA TRP A 768 -8.28 -3.62 6.14
C TRP A 768 -9.14 -2.45 6.63
N ASN A 769 -8.72 -1.83 7.74
CA ASN A 769 -9.34 -0.61 8.21
C ASN A 769 -9.10 0.53 7.19
N ARG A 770 -10.19 1.13 6.72
CA ARG A 770 -10.21 2.26 5.79
C ARG A 770 -10.55 3.57 6.47
N ASP A 771 -10.90 3.54 7.76
CA ASP A 771 -11.18 4.75 8.53
C ASP A 771 -9.88 5.32 9.09
N ASN A 772 -9.38 6.37 8.44
CA ASN A 772 -8.15 7.09 8.79
C ASN A 772 -8.40 8.59 9.01
N GLU A 773 -9.67 9.01 9.12
CA GLU A 773 -10.05 10.39 9.33
C GLU A 773 -10.53 10.61 10.77
N THR A 774 -10.03 11.67 11.43
CA THR A 774 -10.56 12.13 12.72
C THR A 774 -11.87 12.90 12.57
N GLY A 775 -12.16 13.42 11.37
CA GLY A 775 -13.32 14.27 11.07
C GLY A 775 -13.26 15.67 11.69
N ILE A 776 -12.11 16.08 12.23
CA ILE A 776 -11.94 17.43 12.80
C ILE A 776 -11.62 18.40 11.69
N PHE A 777 -12.38 19.51 11.63
CA PHE A 777 -12.08 20.67 10.81
C PHE A 777 -10.97 21.49 11.46
N ARG A 778 -9.89 21.74 10.73
CA ARG A 778 -8.71 22.49 11.17
C ARG A 778 -8.58 23.74 10.31
N GLY A 779 -8.38 24.90 10.91
CA GLY A 779 -7.80 26.02 10.21
C GLY A 779 -6.35 25.66 9.85
N LYS A 780 -5.94 25.84 8.61
CA LYS A 780 -4.55 25.54 8.21
C LYS A 780 -3.58 26.53 8.84
#